data_ae81fe0cd5f65e813cb61df8665edaec
#
_entry.id   ae81fe0cd5f65e813cb61df8665edaec
#
_cell.length_a   1.000
_cell.length_b   1.000
_cell.length_c   1.000
_cell.angle_alpha   90.00
_cell.angle_beta   90.00
_cell.angle_gamma   90.00
#
_symmetry.space_group_name_H-M   'P 1'
#
loop_
_entity.id
_entity.type
_entity.pdbx_description
1 polymer ?
#
loop_
_entity_poly.entity_id
_entity_poly.type
_entity_poly.pdbx_seq_one_letter_code
_entity_poly.pdbx_strand_id
1 'polypeptide(L)'
;MRLWAGLMLASAMPAIAQAQMAATPATPATSAPTPQTPATPEAAASSSPSATAAAALQGTPSATSRTQPEPEADEEEGEEGDVVVTARREPGRVPGDIPPDQQLSPADIRSYGVSSVADLLTELAPQTTSGRGGSPVILLNGRRIAGFQEIRDLPTEAILRVDILPEEVALKYGYRADQKVVNFVLRPRFRSLAVEAIGKVPTQGGSAMGQLRLDQLQIRRDRRLSIHTDYSETSRLTEAERGIIAPSSNASLGGNIVTADPGLAALTGTSSSVVGLPSGLSAAPSLAQLAGSPATSTDVTPYRTLQSAQRQWDANIVYARNIFGKVSASFNAEVQTTQSNSWNGLPSANLVVPAGNPYSPFATTATVSRLSDAYGPLVQNNTGLTAHLGTVFNGDIGKWRWSLTGAYDRAESRVATDTGLDVTGLQARLDAGDPTANPYGPLDGLGMAARNFARSTSSSGEVDALLNGRVFALPAGDVQASVKLGGQTSDFSSSSTRFGLVQTGDVSRDIVNGQVNLDLPIANRDRQILGAIGDLSLNVNVGADHLSDFGTLTTVGYGANWSPLDGVRVIASWTDQEDAPTAQQLGNPTITTPNVRLFDYVRGTTATITAVTGGNPALVADNRHVMKLGLTLKPWRERDINLTANYYRINTDDPIASFPTPTAAIEAAFPDRFSRDAADNLLRVDSRPINFAQTERSQLRWGINFSRPIKSKIQKELEAFRAGTGPNPFAGMNFPGRGGGQRGEGQGGGQGAPGAAAGGPGGPGGPGGPGGPGGPGGPGGGGFRGGGGFGGGRGGGGGRMQFALYHTWTLADRVTVADGGPVLDLLRGDAIGSSGGTSRHQLEVQAGYSNNGVGVRLSGDWRSATRVNGGTPANPQALNFGSLATIDLRLFADLGQRLDLVRAHPWVRGTRISLSVDNLFNQRQRVTDGTGTVPIGYQPGYLDPLGRTIRLSIRKLFF
;
A
#
# COMPACT_ATOMS: atom_id res chain seq x y z
N MET A 1 35.07 18.04 -16.47
CA MET A 1 34.31 18.47 -17.65
C MET A 1 34.00 17.25 -18.52
N ARG A 2 33.18 16.30 -18.05
CA ARG A 2 32.65 15.11 -18.75
C ARG A 2 31.57 14.42 -17.90
N LEU A 3 30.61 15.21 -17.35
CA LEU A 3 29.50 14.71 -16.54
C LEU A 3 28.16 15.44 -16.83
N TRP A 4 28.10 16.23 -17.93
CA TRP A 4 26.92 17.03 -18.31
C TRP A 4 26.33 16.65 -19.67
N ALA A 5 26.72 15.51 -20.27
CA ALA A 5 26.24 15.09 -21.59
C ALA A 5 25.15 13.97 -21.52
N GLY A 6 24.66 13.63 -20.33
CA GLY A 6 23.66 12.56 -20.11
C GLY A 6 22.24 13.02 -19.83
N LEU A 7 21.98 14.32 -19.71
CA LEU A 7 20.67 14.84 -19.26
C LEU A 7 19.85 15.53 -20.36
N MET A 8 20.32 15.55 -21.60
CA MET A 8 19.67 16.21 -22.73
C MET A 8 19.08 15.25 -23.78
N LEU A 9 18.84 13.99 -23.44
CA LEU A 9 18.21 13.02 -24.37
C LEU A 9 16.77 12.64 -24.00
N ALA A 10 16.13 13.40 -23.10
CA ALA A 10 14.73 13.19 -22.70
C ALA A 10 13.72 14.18 -23.36
N SER A 11 14.15 15.01 -24.31
CA SER A 11 13.28 16.01 -24.94
C SER A 11 13.02 15.81 -26.44
N ALA A 12 13.27 14.62 -26.97
CA ALA A 12 12.92 14.29 -28.35
C ALA A 12 12.23 12.93 -28.43
N MET A 13 10.99 12.87 -27.94
CA MET A 13 10.05 11.88 -28.46
C MET A 13 9.15 12.55 -29.48
N PRO A 14 9.10 12.04 -30.71
CA PRO A 14 8.17 12.52 -31.69
C PRO A 14 6.73 12.18 -31.27
N ALA A 15 5.82 13.10 -31.55
CA ALA A 15 4.39 12.86 -31.49
C ALA A 15 4.04 11.68 -32.40
N ILE A 16 3.94 10.50 -31.82
CA ILE A 16 3.42 9.32 -32.51
C ILE A 16 2.03 9.06 -31.94
N ALA A 17 1.06 9.25 -32.79
CA ALA A 17 -0.29 8.71 -32.80
C ALA A 17 -1.02 8.77 -31.45
N GLN A 18 -1.95 9.70 -31.36
CA GLN A 18 -3.19 9.53 -30.62
C GLN A 18 -3.91 8.26 -31.11
N ALA A 19 -3.46 7.10 -30.65
CA ALA A 19 -4.33 5.93 -30.59
C ALA A 19 -4.95 5.97 -29.20
N GLN A 20 -6.25 6.21 -29.17
CA GLN A 20 -7.09 6.07 -28.01
C GLN A 20 -6.81 4.74 -27.33
N MET A 21 -6.17 4.78 -26.20
CA MET A 21 -6.04 3.64 -25.31
C MET A 21 -6.26 4.09 -23.89
N ALA A 22 -7.16 3.51 -23.31
CA ALA A 22 -7.91 3.85 -22.13
C ALA A 22 -7.64 2.98 -20.90
N ALA A 23 -7.74 3.47 -19.72
CA ALA A 23 -7.26 3.15 -18.42
C ALA A 23 -8.15 2.40 -17.44
N THR A 24 -7.72 2.27 -16.27
CA THR A 24 -8.16 1.30 -15.27
C THR A 24 -8.60 1.85 -13.93
N PRO A 25 -9.46 1.15 -13.22
CA PRO A 25 -9.98 1.57 -11.94
C PRO A 25 -9.15 1.13 -10.75
N ALA A 26 -9.37 1.87 -9.71
CA ALA A 26 -9.13 1.42 -8.37
C ALA A 26 -10.07 0.27 -8.04
N THR A 27 -9.55 -0.89 -7.73
CA THR A 27 -10.19 -1.81 -6.81
C THR A 27 -10.66 -0.98 -5.62
N PRO A 28 -11.86 -1.20 -5.07
CA PRO A 28 -12.16 -0.62 -3.77
C PRO A 28 -11.04 -1.11 -2.87
N ALA A 29 -10.21 -0.18 -2.46
CA ALA A 29 -9.20 -0.42 -1.50
C ALA A 29 -9.91 -0.97 -0.27
N THR A 30 -9.70 -2.22 0.02
CA THR A 30 -9.53 -2.59 1.41
C THR A 30 -8.58 -1.54 1.92
N SER A 31 -9.07 -0.70 2.81
CA SER A 31 -8.34 0.40 3.40
C SER A 31 -6.95 -0.08 3.79
N ALA A 32 -5.99 0.15 2.90
CA ALA A 32 -4.62 0.23 3.37
C ALA A 32 -4.62 1.39 4.34
N PRO A 33 -4.14 1.23 5.54
CA PRO A 33 -3.93 2.38 6.40
C PRO A 33 -3.02 3.32 5.63
N THR A 34 -3.52 4.48 5.35
CA THR A 34 -2.73 5.64 4.98
C THR A 34 -1.54 5.66 5.92
N PRO A 35 -0.32 5.84 5.45
CA PRO A 35 0.78 6.07 6.37
C PRO A 35 0.35 7.20 7.28
N GLN A 36 0.24 6.91 8.56
CA GLN A 36 -0.07 7.89 9.59
C GLN A 36 1.04 8.92 9.55
N THR A 37 0.71 10.06 9.04
CA THR A 37 1.55 11.25 9.15
C THR A 37 1.00 12.04 10.31
N PRO A 38 1.80 12.34 11.27
CA PRO A 38 1.36 13.00 12.51
C PRO A 38 1.26 14.50 12.38
N ALA A 39 0.51 15.03 13.28
CA ALA A 39 0.09 16.40 13.38
C ALA A 39 0.82 17.23 14.48
N THR A 40 0.67 18.46 14.55
CA THR A 40 1.33 19.68 14.93
C THR A 40 1.20 20.26 16.32
N PRO A 41 1.85 21.27 16.64
CA PRO A 41 1.28 22.38 17.40
C PRO A 41 1.78 23.79 17.18
N GLU A 42 1.04 24.66 17.78
CA GLU A 42 1.08 26.10 17.79
C GLU A 42 2.12 26.70 18.73
N ALA A 43 2.64 27.82 18.30
CA ALA A 43 3.55 28.67 19.01
C ALA A 43 2.85 29.57 20.01
N ALA A 44 3.42 29.72 21.18
CA ALA A 44 3.22 30.93 21.99
C ALA A 44 4.56 31.66 22.16
N ALA A 45 4.51 32.94 21.83
CA ALA A 45 5.61 33.85 21.83
C ALA A 45 6.16 34.13 23.24
N SER A 46 7.43 34.34 23.38
CA SER A 46 8.01 35.66 23.71
C SER A 46 9.37 35.56 24.34
N SER A 47 10.20 36.47 23.91
CA SER A 47 11.32 37.16 24.56
C SER A 47 12.68 36.44 24.66
N SER A 48 13.54 36.89 23.78
CA SER A 48 14.96 37.04 24.01
C SER A 48 15.24 38.10 25.12
N PRO A 49 16.39 38.19 25.74
CA PRO A 49 17.58 38.63 25.03
C PRO A 49 18.97 38.13 25.50
N SER A 50 19.91 38.28 24.56
CA SER A 50 21.27 38.80 24.68
C SER A 50 22.38 38.07 25.44
N ALA A 51 23.29 37.60 24.64
CA ALA A 51 24.68 38.06 24.49
C ALA A 51 25.69 37.71 25.62
N THR A 52 26.80 37.12 25.32
CA THR A 52 28.11 37.71 25.19
C THR A 52 29.24 36.66 25.24
N ALA A 53 29.96 36.58 24.18
CA ALA A 53 31.42 36.71 24.02
C ALA A 53 32.35 35.67 24.63
N ALA A 54 33.02 34.99 23.73
CA ALA A 54 34.45 35.15 23.37
C ALA A 54 35.48 34.47 24.28
N ALA A 55 36.32 33.62 23.70
CA ALA A 55 37.74 33.74 23.49
C ALA A 55 38.39 32.39 23.31
N ALA A 56 38.88 32.21 22.17
CA ALA A 56 40.13 31.71 21.66
C ALA A 56 41.22 31.29 22.65
N LEU A 57 41.86 30.15 22.35
CA LEU A 57 43.33 30.10 22.26
C LEU A 57 43.79 28.81 21.55
N GLN A 58 44.72 29.02 20.67
CA GLN A 58 45.49 28.13 19.81
C GLN A 58 46.51 27.27 20.57
N GLY A 59 46.89 26.16 19.96
CA GLY A 59 48.09 25.47 20.34
C GLY A 59 48.30 24.11 19.67
N THR A 60 48.95 24.10 18.50
CA THR A 60 49.72 22.98 17.95
C THR A 60 51.23 23.31 18.13
N PRO A 61 52.18 22.43 17.83
CA PRO A 61 52.24 21.00 17.49
C PRO A 61 53.35 20.22 18.23
N SER A 62 53.51 18.95 18.09
CA SER A 62 54.76 18.30 17.62
C SER A 62 54.71 16.77 17.68
N ALA A 63 55.24 16.22 16.63
CA ALA A 63 55.51 14.81 16.40
C ALA A 63 56.67 14.27 17.26
N THR A 64 56.63 13.01 17.62
CA THR A 64 57.81 12.14 17.59
C THR A 64 57.43 10.65 17.53
N SER A 65 58.28 9.95 16.84
CA SER A 65 58.32 8.64 16.26
C SER A 65 58.81 7.53 17.17
N ARG A 66 58.44 6.26 16.82
CA ARG A 66 59.12 4.98 17.16
C ARG A 66 58.93 4.42 18.55
N THR A 67 58.59 3.17 18.78
CA THR A 67 59.25 1.90 18.40
C THR A 67 58.36 0.72 18.81
N GLN A 68 58.28 -0.31 17.99
CA GLN A 68 57.80 -1.65 18.37
C GLN A 68 58.81 -2.34 19.30
N PRO A 69 58.36 -3.25 20.14
CA PRO A 69 58.94 -4.58 20.19
C PRO A 69 57.94 -5.70 20.09
N GLU A 70 58.35 -6.75 19.46
CA GLU A 70 57.75 -8.06 19.33
C GLU A 70 57.91 -8.86 20.60
N PRO A 71 56.96 -9.77 20.92
CA PRO A 71 56.95 -10.47 22.20
C PRO A 71 57.61 -11.84 22.16
N GLU A 72 58.20 -12.13 23.23
CA GLU A 72 58.70 -13.46 23.62
C GLU A 72 57.57 -14.40 23.98
N ALA A 73 57.75 -15.67 23.65
CA ALA A 73 56.86 -16.78 23.94
C ALA A 73 57.09 -17.24 25.38
N ASP A 74 55.97 -17.39 26.12
CA ASP A 74 55.98 -18.24 27.31
C ASP A 74 54.93 -19.37 27.13
N GLU A 75 55.43 -20.60 27.23
CA GLU A 75 54.66 -21.82 27.28
C GLU A 75 54.04 -21.96 28.68
N GLU A 76 52.72 -22.08 28.80
CA GLU A 76 52.06 -22.67 29.97
C GLU A 76 51.06 -23.74 29.53
N GLU A 77 51.16 -24.84 30.27
CA GLU A 77 50.48 -26.13 30.10
C GLU A 77 48.93 -26.05 30.26
N GLY A 78 48.26 -26.83 29.45
CA GLY A 78 47.09 -27.59 29.58
C GLY A 78 45.95 -27.22 30.55
N GLU A 79 44.82 -26.73 29.96
CA GLU A 79 43.48 -27.09 30.38
C GLU A 79 42.67 -27.50 29.16
N GLU A 80 42.00 -28.67 29.28
CA GLU A 80 41.06 -29.14 28.26
C GLU A 80 39.89 -28.14 28.14
N GLY A 81 40.02 -27.17 27.23
CA GLY A 81 39.01 -26.20 26.84
C GLY A 81 38.02 -26.83 25.92
N ASP A 82 36.82 -26.95 26.42
CA ASP A 82 35.58 -27.19 25.66
C ASP A 82 35.66 -26.47 24.29
N VAL A 83 35.64 -27.21 23.19
CA VAL A 83 35.58 -26.63 21.83
C VAL A 83 34.22 -26.05 21.65
N VAL A 84 34.01 -24.80 22.08
CA VAL A 84 32.85 -24.00 21.76
C VAL A 84 32.83 -23.75 20.25
N VAL A 85 32.16 -24.61 19.51
CA VAL A 85 31.81 -24.37 18.11
C VAL A 85 30.85 -23.18 18.05
N THR A 86 31.40 -21.97 18.03
CA THR A 86 30.63 -20.77 17.72
C THR A 86 30.15 -20.88 16.29
N ALA A 87 28.92 -21.39 16.13
CA ALA A 87 28.23 -21.40 14.86
C ALA A 87 28.20 -19.96 14.31
N ARG A 88 28.78 -19.77 13.16
CA ARG A 88 28.88 -18.45 12.47
C ARG A 88 27.46 -17.92 12.32
N ARG A 89 27.09 -16.89 13.08
CA ARG A 89 25.76 -16.28 13.03
C ARG A 89 25.43 -15.95 11.57
N GLU A 90 24.29 -16.43 11.09
CA GLU A 90 23.81 -16.12 9.75
C GLU A 90 23.63 -14.60 9.59
N PRO A 91 24.12 -14.01 8.50
CA PRO A 91 23.94 -12.59 8.24
C PRO A 91 22.45 -12.21 8.24
N GLY A 92 22.10 -11.10 8.90
CA GLY A 92 20.73 -10.56 8.88
C GLY A 92 19.72 -11.30 9.76
N ARG A 93 20.17 -12.12 10.71
CA ARG A 93 19.28 -12.79 11.69
C ARG A 93 18.67 -11.76 12.64
N VAL A 94 17.36 -11.91 12.88
CA VAL A 94 16.59 -11.13 13.85
C VAL A 94 16.98 -11.55 15.28
N PRO A 95 17.03 -10.65 16.30
CA PRO A 95 17.30 -10.99 17.69
C PRO A 95 16.22 -11.90 18.30
N GLY A 96 16.67 -12.86 19.14
CA GLY A 96 15.80 -13.79 19.86
C GLY A 96 15.71 -15.17 19.21
N ASP A 97 15.00 -16.07 19.89
CA ASP A 97 14.92 -17.48 19.54
C ASP A 97 13.63 -17.85 18.79
N ILE A 98 12.83 -16.85 18.38
CA ILE A 98 11.59 -17.07 17.62
C ILE A 98 11.95 -17.37 16.15
N PRO A 99 11.76 -18.59 15.66
CA PRO A 99 12.03 -18.93 14.29
C PRO A 99 10.97 -18.28 13.35
N PRO A 100 11.32 -18.01 12.08
CA PRO A 100 10.37 -17.50 11.11
C PRO A 100 9.24 -18.50 10.86
N ASP A 101 8.02 -17.98 10.66
CA ASP A 101 6.87 -18.77 10.18
C ASP A 101 7.19 -19.35 8.82
N GLN A 102 7.81 -18.53 7.94
CA GLN A 102 8.24 -18.91 6.62
C GLN A 102 9.54 -18.19 6.23
N GLN A 103 10.41 -18.91 5.52
CA GLN A 103 11.64 -18.36 4.93
C GLN A 103 11.64 -18.57 3.43
N LEU A 104 11.78 -17.49 2.67
CA LEU A 104 11.80 -17.54 1.21
C LEU A 104 13.24 -17.46 0.70
N SER A 105 13.65 -18.46 -0.05
CA SER A 105 14.93 -18.48 -0.76
C SER A 105 14.88 -17.62 -2.03
N PRO A 106 16.02 -17.32 -2.68
CA PRO A 106 16.02 -16.61 -3.96
C PRO A 106 15.26 -17.32 -5.08
N ALA A 107 15.08 -18.65 -4.98
CA ALA A 107 14.28 -19.42 -5.94
C ALA A 107 12.78 -19.19 -5.69
N ASP A 108 12.39 -19.14 -4.41
CA ASP A 108 11.01 -18.79 -4.02
C ASP A 108 10.65 -17.39 -4.50
N ILE A 109 11.50 -16.40 -4.21
CA ILE A 109 11.31 -15.00 -4.60
C ILE A 109 11.13 -14.86 -6.11
N ARG A 110 11.98 -15.53 -6.90
CA ARG A 110 11.86 -15.53 -8.38
C ARG A 110 10.58 -16.18 -8.88
N SER A 111 10.04 -17.16 -8.15
CA SER A 111 8.82 -17.87 -8.56
C SER A 111 7.56 -16.99 -8.49
N TYR A 112 7.61 -15.84 -7.78
CA TYR A 112 6.55 -14.86 -7.78
C TYR A 112 6.49 -14.03 -9.08
N GLY A 113 7.59 -13.98 -9.84
CA GLY A 113 7.63 -13.28 -11.14
C GLY A 113 7.54 -11.76 -11.04
N VAL A 114 7.87 -11.19 -9.89
CA VAL A 114 7.79 -9.76 -9.58
C VAL A 114 9.16 -9.08 -9.62
N SER A 115 9.17 -7.76 -9.79
CA SER A 115 10.35 -6.97 -10.10
C SER A 115 10.96 -6.27 -8.89
N SER A 116 10.12 -5.81 -7.94
CA SER A 116 10.53 -5.01 -6.78
C SER A 116 10.13 -5.67 -5.45
N VAL A 117 10.65 -5.12 -4.34
CA VAL A 117 10.22 -5.50 -2.98
C VAL A 117 8.75 -5.14 -2.76
N ALA A 118 8.28 -3.99 -3.25
CA ALA A 118 6.88 -3.60 -3.16
C ALA A 118 5.95 -4.60 -3.86
N ASP A 119 6.28 -4.98 -5.10
CA ASP A 119 5.52 -5.99 -5.83
C ASP A 119 5.53 -7.34 -5.09
N LEU A 120 6.68 -7.71 -4.50
CA LEU A 120 6.81 -8.96 -3.73
C LEU A 120 5.95 -8.94 -2.47
N LEU A 121 5.91 -7.83 -1.72
CA LEU A 121 5.06 -7.70 -0.54
C LEU A 121 3.58 -7.78 -0.89
N THR A 122 3.16 -7.20 -2.01
CA THR A 122 1.78 -7.33 -2.51
C THR A 122 1.42 -8.79 -2.74
N GLU A 123 2.31 -9.58 -3.35
CA GLU A 123 2.09 -11.01 -3.55
C GLU A 123 2.13 -11.84 -2.25
N LEU A 124 2.85 -11.35 -1.25
CA LEU A 124 2.95 -11.97 0.07
C LEU A 124 1.83 -11.49 1.03
N ALA A 125 0.98 -10.55 0.63
CA ALA A 125 -0.06 -9.96 1.49
C ALA A 125 -0.90 -11.02 2.23
N PRO A 126 -1.41 -12.10 1.62
CA PRO A 126 -2.17 -13.12 2.33
C PRO A 126 -1.40 -13.83 3.46
N GLN A 127 -0.05 -13.81 3.39
CA GLN A 127 0.85 -14.44 4.38
C GLN A 127 1.36 -13.44 5.41
N THR A 128 1.39 -12.15 5.08
CA THR A 128 1.99 -11.07 5.88
C THR A 128 0.95 -10.15 6.51
N THR A 129 -0.30 -10.17 6.05
CA THR A 129 -1.39 -9.41 6.69
C THR A 129 -1.75 -10.04 8.03
N SER A 130 -1.81 -9.22 9.06
CA SER A 130 -2.31 -9.64 10.38
C SER A 130 -3.84 -9.71 10.38
N GLY A 131 -4.45 -10.33 11.39
CA GLY A 131 -5.91 -10.39 11.54
C GLY A 131 -6.58 -9.02 11.70
N ARG A 132 -5.81 -7.98 11.97
CA ARG A 132 -6.27 -6.57 12.06
C ARG A 132 -6.15 -5.81 10.73
N GLY A 133 -5.58 -6.43 9.69
CA GLY A 133 -5.44 -5.82 8.36
C GLY A 133 -4.27 -4.84 8.21
N GLY A 134 -3.40 -4.69 9.23
CA GLY A 134 -2.25 -3.78 9.17
C GLY A 134 -1.14 -4.27 8.23
N SER A 135 -0.37 -3.33 7.67
CA SER A 135 0.84 -3.63 6.91
C SER A 135 1.91 -4.24 7.82
N PRO A 136 2.73 -5.18 7.33
CA PRO A 136 3.78 -5.78 8.15
C PRO A 136 4.88 -4.77 8.50
N VAL A 137 5.51 -4.97 9.65
CA VAL A 137 6.76 -4.30 10.01
C VAL A 137 7.87 -4.80 9.10
N ILE A 138 8.59 -3.88 8.46
CA ILE A 138 9.65 -4.22 7.53
C ILE A 138 11.00 -4.01 8.15
N LEU A 139 11.86 -5.04 8.05
CA LEU A 139 13.25 -4.99 8.49
C LEU A 139 14.20 -5.22 7.31
N LEU A 140 15.38 -4.64 7.40
CA LEU A 140 16.47 -4.86 6.47
C LEU A 140 17.69 -5.43 7.17
N ASN A 141 18.12 -6.64 6.76
CA ASN A 141 19.25 -7.35 7.38
C ASN A 141 19.10 -7.49 8.92
N GLY A 142 17.86 -7.69 9.42
CA GLY A 142 17.54 -7.82 10.83
C GLY A 142 17.63 -6.52 11.63
N ARG A 143 17.55 -5.36 10.98
CA ARG A 143 17.64 -4.02 11.59
C ARG A 143 16.46 -3.15 11.15
N ARG A 144 16.12 -2.12 11.95
CA ARG A 144 15.12 -1.11 11.58
C ARG A 144 15.58 -0.32 10.36
N ILE A 145 14.62 0.14 9.59
CA ILE A 145 14.76 1.07 8.45
C ILE A 145 14.09 2.40 8.80
N ALA A 146 14.44 3.47 8.11
CA ALA A 146 13.85 4.79 8.32
C ALA A 146 12.39 4.88 7.83
N GLY A 147 12.03 4.04 6.85
CA GLY A 147 10.69 3.94 6.27
C GLY A 147 10.68 2.89 5.17
N PHE A 148 9.49 2.47 4.73
CA PHE A 148 9.36 1.48 3.64
C PHE A 148 9.99 1.96 2.34
N GLN A 149 10.01 3.26 2.10
CA GLN A 149 10.66 3.92 0.96
C GLN A 149 12.14 3.54 0.83
N GLU A 150 12.81 3.20 1.93
CA GLU A 150 14.22 2.79 1.91
C GLU A 150 14.47 1.51 1.12
N ILE A 151 13.48 0.61 1.01
CA ILE A 151 13.64 -0.69 0.36
C ILE A 151 12.58 -1.01 -0.70
N ARG A 152 11.52 -0.23 -0.80
CA ARG A 152 10.37 -0.43 -1.68
C ARG A 152 10.77 -0.78 -3.12
N ASP A 153 11.74 -0.04 -3.65
CA ASP A 153 12.15 -0.07 -5.06
C ASP A 153 13.33 -1.03 -5.32
N LEU A 154 13.77 -1.77 -4.29
CA LEU A 154 14.88 -2.71 -4.48
C LEU A 154 14.45 -3.86 -5.41
N PRO A 155 15.28 -4.18 -6.43
CA PRO A 155 15.01 -5.31 -7.31
C PRO A 155 15.11 -6.63 -6.56
N THR A 156 14.17 -7.55 -6.85
CA THR A 156 14.11 -8.86 -6.20
C THR A 156 15.37 -9.70 -6.36
N GLU A 157 16.17 -9.44 -7.40
CA GLU A 157 17.45 -10.09 -7.63
C GLU A 157 18.53 -9.70 -6.60
N ALA A 158 18.39 -8.56 -5.93
CA ALA A 158 19.28 -8.11 -4.86
C ALA A 158 19.05 -8.84 -3.53
N ILE A 159 17.91 -9.53 -3.38
CA ILE A 159 17.52 -10.21 -2.16
C ILE A 159 18.20 -11.58 -2.06
N LEU A 160 18.75 -11.90 -0.90
CA LEU A 160 19.33 -13.19 -0.55
C LEU A 160 18.29 -14.13 0.08
N ARG A 161 17.41 -13.60 0.95
CA ARG A 161 16.28 -14.30 1.54
C ARG A 161 15.27 -13.33 2.11
N VAL A 162 14.04 -13.80 2.34
CA VAL A 162 13.00 -13.08 3.10
C VAL A 162 12.53 -13.99 4.23
N ASP A 163 12.52 -13.46 5.44
CA ASP A 163 12.04 -14.14 6.64
C ASP A 163 10.70 -13.50 7.05
N ILE A 164 9.61 -14.26 7.05
CA ILE A 164 8.30 -13.85 7.56
C ILE A 164 8.22 -14.35 9.00
N LEU A 165 8.09 -13.44 9.94
CA LEU A 165 8.14 -13.67 11.37
C LEU A 165 6.78 -13.33 12.02
N PRO A 166 6.44 -13.95 13.15
CA PRO A 166 5.20 -13.66 13.85
C PRO A 166 5.19 -12.27 14.48
N GLU A 167 4.01 -11.79 14.84
CA GLU A 167 3.75 -10.43 15.31
C GLU A 167 4.51 -10.06 16.60
N GLU A 168 4.79 -11.03 17.48
CA GLU A 168 5.50 -10.82 18.74
C GLU A 168 6.95 -10.34 18.54
N VAL A 169 7.52 -10.60 17.34
CA VAL A 169 8.84 -10.08 16.99
C VAL A 169 8.82 -8.58 16.81
N ALA A 170 7.68 -7.98 16.42
CA ALA A 170 7.52 -6.55 16.26
C ALA A 170 7.84 -5.78 17.58
N LEU A 171 7.46 -6.33 18.72
CA LEU A 171 7.73 -5.74 20.04
C LEU A 171 9.23 -5.54 20.31
N LYS A 172 10.08 -6.45 19.81
CA LYS A 172 11.55 -6.35 19.95
C LYS A 172 12.15 -5.17 19.17
N TYR A 173 11.37 -4.60 18.25
CA TYR A 173 11.74 -3.45 17.43
C TYR A 173 10.95 -2.19 17.78
N GLY A 174 10.23 -2.20 18.92
CA GLY A 174 9.43 -1.06 19.38
C GLY A 174 8.19 -0.79 18.53
N TYR A 175 7.68 -1.82 17.83
CA TYR A 175 6.39 -1.78 17.12
C TYR A 175 5.34 -2.55 17.91
N ARG A 176 4.08 -2.42 17.52
CA ARG A 176 2.94 -3.10 18.15
C ARG A 176 2.93 -4.60 17.82
N ALA A 177 2.38 -5.44 18.71
CA ALA A 177 2.29 -6.89 18.53
C ALA A 177 1.15 -7.33 17.58
N ASP A 178 0.61 -6.42 16.81
CA ASP A 178 -0.49 -6.65 15.88
C ASP A 178 -0.04 -6.75 14.41
N GLN A 179 1.23 -6.53 14.14
CA GLN A 179 1.81 -6.53 12.80
C GLN A 179 2.81 -7.66 12.64
N LYS A 180 2.69 -8.45 11.56
CA LYS A 180 3.72 -9.40 11.18
C LYS A 180 5.01 -8.69 10.83
N VAL A 181 6.13 -9.38 10.97
CA VAL A 181 7.44 -8.82 10.64
C VAL A 181 8.00 -9.50 9.39
N VAL A 182 8.44 -8.73 8.41
CA VAL A 182 9.08 -9.22 7.20
C VAL A 182 10.50 -8.68 7.13
N ASN A 183 11.49 -9.57 7.23
CA ASN A 183 12.89 -9.22 7.20
C ASN A 183 13.49 -9.55 5.83
N PHE A 184 13.93 -8.53 5.12
CA PHE A 184 14.64 -8.66 3.84
C PHE A 184 16.15 -8.71 4.09
N VAL A 185 16.80 -9.78 3.63
CA VAL A 185 18.26 -9.91 3.71
C VAL A 185 18.85 -9.73 2.32
N LEU A 186 19.71 -8.72 2.15
CA LEU A 186 20.32 -8.40 0.87
C LEU A 186 21.61 -9.17 0.62
N ARG A 187 21.95 -9.29 -0.67
CA ARG A 187 23.26 -9.77 -1.12
C ARG A 187 24.34 -8.77 -0.72
N PRO A 188 25.52 -9.23 -0.30
CA PRO A 188 26.59 -8.32 0.14
C PRO A 188 27.23 -7.51 -1.01
N ARG A 189 27.01 -7.90 -2.25
CA ARG A 189 27.45 -7.21 -3.47
C ARG A 189 26.41 -7.40 -4.57
N PHE A 190 25.95 -6.29 -5.10
CA PHE A 190 25.01 -6.27 -6.23
C PHE A 190 25.13 -4.96 -7.00
N ARG A 191 24.98 -4.98 -8.31
CA ARG A 191 24.92 -3.78 -9.15
C ARG A 191 23.95 -4.03 -10.27
N SER A 192 23.05 -3.07 -10.50
CA SER A 192 22.10 -3.12 -11.61
C SER A 192 21.63 -1.73 -12.00
N LEU A 193 21.28 -1.60 -13.27
CA LEU A 193 20.40 -0.56 -13.80
C LEU A 193 19.22 -1.30 -14.42
N ALA A 194 17.99 -1.01 -13.99
CA ALA A 194 16.79 -1.59 -14.55
C ALA A 194 15.94 -0.52 -15.21
N VAL A 195 15.36 -0.86 -16.34
CA VAL A 195 14.34 -0.06 -17.02
C VAL A 195 13.13 -0.97 -17.20
N GLU A 196 11.96 -0.52 -16.79
CA GLU A 196 10.71 -1.26 -16.94
C GLU A 196 9.64 -0.37 -17.57
N ALA A 197 9.02 -0.86 -18.65
CA ALA A 197 7.87 -0.25 -19.29
C ALA A 197 6.64 -1.13 -19.04
N ILE A 198 5.55 -0.52 -18.59
CA ILE A 198 4.32 -1.19 -18.22
C ILE A 198 3.17 -0.52 -18.98
N GLY A 199 2.33 -1.34 -19.60
CA GLY A 199 1.05 -0.92 -20.17
C GLY A 199 -0.08 -1.74 -19.57
N LYS A 200 -1.20 -1.12 -19.22
CA LYS A 200 -2.38 -1.80 -18.69
C LYS A 200 -3.64 -1.25 -19.34
N VAL A 201 -4.51 -2.15 -19.83
CA VAL A 201 -5.77 -1.79 -20.51
C VAL A 201 -6.90 -2.71 -20.07
N PRO A 202 -8.12 -2.21 -19.86
CA PRO A 202 -9.29 -3.05 -19.68
C PRO A 202 -9.73 -3.64 -21.01
N THR A 203 -10.24 -4.86 -20.97
CA THR A 203 -10.70 -5.54 -22.21
C THR A 203 -11.95 -4.92 -22.82
N GLN A 204 -12.64 -4.06 -22.07
CA GLN A 204 -13.80 -3.30 -22.54
C GLN A 204 -13.42 -1.92 -23.15
N GLY A 205 -12.13 -1.60 -23.21
CA GLY A 205 -11.66 -0.31 -23.71
C GLY A 205 -12.00 0.86 -22.78
N GLY A 206 -12.07 2.04 -23.34
CA GLY A 206 -12.42 3.29 -22.64
C GLY A 206 -11.26 3.91 -21.86
N SER A 207 -10.26 3.16 -21.41
CA SER A 207 -9.23 3.65 -20.52
C SER A 207 -7.85 2.92 -20.67
N ALA A 208 -6.63 3.55 -20.51
CA ALA A 208 -5.27 2.95 -20.47
C ALA A 208 -4.32 3.60 -19.48
N MET A 209 -3.41 2.81 -18.97
CA MET A 209 -2.30 3.25 -18.14
C MET A 209 -0.98 2.93 -18.83
N GLY A 210 -0.09 3.91 -18.90
CA GLY A 210 1.32 3.76 -19.24
C GLY A 210 2.19 4.10 -18.04
N GLN A 211 3.26 3.31 -17.80
CA GLN A 211 4.20 3.55 -16.71
C GLN A 211 5.62 3.24 -17.15
N LEU A 212 6.56 4.08 -16.77
CA LEU A 212 7.98 3.92 -17.03
C LEU A 212 8.75 4.03 -15.71
N ARG A 213 9.52 2.99 -15.37
CA ARG A 213 10.37 2.91 -14.18
C ARG A 213 11.84 2.84 -14.56
N LEU A 214 12.65 3.53 -13.79
CA LEU A 214 14.10 3.48 -13.88
C LEU A 214 14.69 3.27 -12.48
N ASP A 215 15.44 2.18 -12.31
CA ASP A 215 16.03 1.78 -11.04
C ASP A 215 17.54 1.61 -11.21
N GLN A 216 18.32 2.30 -10.40
CA GLN A 216 19.74 2.09 -10.28
C GLN A 216 20.08 1.63 -8.88
N LEU A 217 20.71 0.46 -8.74
CA LEU A 217 21.15 -0.09 -7.46
C LEU A 217 22.62 -0.48 -7.49
N GLN A 218 23.34 -0.02 -6.48
CA GLN A 218 24.72 -0.45 -6.22
C GLN A 218 24.87 -0.83 -4.75
N ILE A 219 25.15 -2.11 -4.48
CA ILE A 219 25.49 -2.63 -3.15
C ILE A 219 26.94 -3.05 -3.16
N ARG A 220 27.71 -2.51 -2.22
CA ARG A 220 29.07 -2.96 -1.85
C ARG A 220 29.03 -3.40 -0.39
N ARG A 221 30.13 -4.02 0.10
CA ARG A 221 30.17 -4.53 1.49
C ARG A 221 29.81 -3.47 2.55
N ASP A 222 30.20 -2.23 2.31
CA ASP A 222 30.18 -1.10 3.24
C ASP A 222 29.16 -0.01 2.87
N ARG A 223 28.56 -0.07 1.66
CA ARG A 223 27.66 0.97 1.17
C ARG A 223 26.61 0.46 0.19
N ARG A 224 25.49 1.15 0.17
CA ARG A 224 24.40 0.98 -0.80
C ARG A 224 23.99 2.33 -1.36
N LEU A 225 23.78 2.41 -2.65
CA LEU A 225 23.13 3.53 -3.32
C LEU A 225 21.99 2.97 -4.17
N SER A 226 20.79 3.47 -3.96
CA SER A 226 19.60 3.20 -4.77
C SER A 226 19.06 4.52 -5.29
N ILE A 227 18.71 4.57 -6.56
CA ILE A 227 18.04 5.70 -7.20
C ILE A 227 16.89 5.11 -7.99
N HIS A 228 15.70 5.59 -7.71
CA HIS A 228 14.45 5.20 -8.37
C HIS A 228 13.76 6.42 -8.95
N THR A 229 13.14 6.27 -10.11
CA THR A 229 12.15 7.21 -10.62
C THR A 229 11.09 6.48 -11.42
N ASP A 230 9.87 6.90 -11.24
CA ASP A 230 8.67 6.32 -11.85
C ASP A 230 7.78 7.44 -12.39
N TYR A 231 7.28 7.27 -13.60
CA TYR A 231 6.25 8.13 -14.18
C TYR A 231 5.10 7.26 -14.68
N SER A 232 3.89 7.61 -14.27
CA SER A 232 2.69 6.94 -14.74
C SER A 232 1.63 7.94 -15.19
N GLU A 233 0.94 7.60 -16.27
CA GLU A 233 -0.19 8.34 -16.79
C GLU A 233 -1.36 7.39 -17.02
N THR A 234 -2.53 7.83 -16.56
CA THR A 234 -3.80 7.09 -16.62
C THR A 234 -4.83 7.98 -17.28
N SER A 235 -5.51 7.51 -18.33
CA SER A 235 -6.54 8.30 -19.00
C SER A 235 -7.87 8.26 -18.25
N ARG A 236 -8.79 9.18 -18.54
CA ARG A 236 -10.14 9.24 -17.98
C ARG A 236 -11.00 8.11 -18.52
N LEU A 237 -11.96 7.66 -17.69
CA LEU A 237 -13.04 6.78 -18.08
C LEU A 237 -14.37 7.42 -17.70
N THR A 238 -15.29 7.54 -18.66
CA THR A 238 -16.61 8.13 -18.46
C THR A 238 -17.69 7.08 -18.18
N GLU A 239 -18.82 7.52 -17.64
CA GLU A 239 -19.99 6.65 -17.44
C GLU A 239 -20.55 6.10 -18.76
N ALA A 240 -20.57 6.92 -19.83
CA ALA A 240 -21.01 6.48 -21.14
C ALA A 240 -20.21 5.30 -21.70
N GLU A 241 -18.89 5.28 -21.45
CA GLU A 241 -18.01 4.18 -21.90
C GLU A 241 -18.27 2.85 -21.19
N ARG A 242 -19.11 2.86 -20.16
CA ARG A 242 -19.57 1.66 -19.42
C ARG A 242 -21.07 1.42 -19.53
N GLY A 243 -21.75 2.18 -20.37
CA GLY A 243 -23.17 2.04 -20.57
C GLY A 243 -23.99 2.28 -19.30
N ILE A 244 -23.51 3.18 -18.43
CA ILE A 244 -24.18 3.51 -17.18
C ILE A 244 -25.51 4.20 -17.50
N ILE A 245 -26.59 3.70 -16.88
CA ILE A 245 -27.90 4.35 -16.95
C ILE A 245 -27.91 5.44 -15.88
N ALA A 246 -28.05 6.70 -16.31
CA ALA A 246 -28.17 7.83 -15.39
C ALA A 246 -29.54 7.80 -14.67
N PRO A 247 -29.63 8.25 -13.41
CA PRO A 247 -30.93 8.52 -12.80
C PRO A 247 -31.67 9.62 -13.56
N SER A 248 -33.00 9.57 -13.52
CA SER A 248 -33.82 10.64 -14.09
C SER A 248 -33.47 11.98 -13.45
N SER A 249 -33.40 13.01 -14.27
CA SER A 249 -33.13 14.38 -13.82
C SER A 249 -34.19 15.31 -14.40
N ASN A 250 -34.62 16.26 -13.59
CA ASN A 250 -35.50 17.32 -14.08
C ASN A 250 -34.74 18.32 -14.97
N ALA A 251 -33.42 18.41 -14.86
CA ALA A 251 -32.60 19.29 -15.67
C ALA A 251 -32.24 18.61 -17.00
N SER A 252 -32.42 19.34 -18.10
CA SER A 252 -32.05 18.91 -19.45
C SER A 252 -31.50 20.07 -20.27
N LEU A 253 -30.84 19.80 -21.39
CA LEU A 253 -30.38 20.86 -22.32
C LEU A 253 -31.58 21.60 -22.94
N GLY A 254 -32.66 20.90 -23.22
CA GLY A 254 -33.91 21.51 -23.68
C GLY A 254 -34.62 22.32 -22.59
N GLY A 255 -34.35 22.00 -21.34
CA GLY A 255 -34.99 22.59 -20.17
C GLY A 255 -36.35 21.97 -19.84
N ASN A 256 -36.65 21.93 -18.54
CA ASN A 256 -37.94 21.51 -18.02
C ASN A 256 -38.44 22.50 -16.97
N ILE A 257 -39.76 22.56 -16.80
CA ILE A 257 -40.41 23.29 -15.73
C ILE A 257 -41.01 22.28 -14.77
N VAL A 258 -40.73 22.45 -13.49
CA VAL A 258 -41.24 21.64 -12.39
C VAL A 258 -42.20 22.51 -11.58
N THR A 259 -43.45 22.12 -11.44
CA THR A 259 -44.45 22.87 -10.67
C THR A 259 -45.56 21.94 -10.15
N ALA A 260 -46.18 22.36 -9.07
CA ALA A 260 -47.42 21.75 -8.53
C ALA A 260 -48.67 22.64 -8.83
N ASP A 261 -48.63 23.40 -9.92
CA ASP A 261 -49.70 24.31 -10.28
C ASP A 261 -51.01 23.57 -10.58
N PRO A 262 -52.12 23.93 -9.93
CA PRO A 262 -53.41 23.25 -10.09
C PRO A 262 -53.95 23.36 -11.53
N GLY A 263 -53.70 24.48 -12.21
CA GLY A 263 -54.17 24.69 -13.58
C GLY A 263 -53.43 23.81 -14.58
N LEU A 264 -52.11 23.63 -14.41
CA LEU A 264 -51.35 22.69 -15.21
C LEU A 264 -51.67 21.25 -14.83
N ALA A 265 -51.87 20.94 -13.55
CA ALA A 265 -52.28 19.63 -13.05
C ALA A 265 -53.65 19.19 -13.65
N ALA A 266 -54.58 20.10 -13.78
CA ALA A 266 -55.86 19.84 -14.44
C ALA A 266 -55.73 19.50 -15.93
N LEU A 267 -54.74 20.09 -16.60
CA LEU A 267 -54.47 19.83 -18.04
C LEU A 267 -53.66 18.55 -18.29
N THR A 268 -52.75 18.20 -17.39
CA THR A 268 -51.87 17.04 -17.49
C THR A 268 -52.40 15.79 -16.78
N GLY A 269 -53.36 15.93 -15.90
CA GLY A 269 -53.92 14.83 -15.08
C GLY A 269 -53.00 14.36 -13.94
N THR A 270 -52.00 15.14 -13.58
CA THR A 270 -51.00 14.82 -12.54
C THR A 270 -50.93 15.91 -11.49
N SER A 271 -50.74 15.55 -10.22
CA SER A 271 -50.63 16.50 -9.07
C SER A 271 -49.32 17.27 -9.01
N SER A 272 -48.27 16.76 -9.64
CA SER A 272 -46.99 17.44 -9.84
C SER A 272 -46.53 17.20 -11.28
N SER A 273 -46.31 18.29 -12.00
CA SER A 273 -45.98 18.21 -13.43
C SER A 273 -44.56 18.58 -13.69
N VAL A 274 -43.88 17.72 -14.46
CA VAL A 274 -42.63 18.07 -15.14
C VAL A 274 -42.94 18.17 -16.62
N VAL A 275 -42.82 19.36 -17.18
CA VAL A 275 -43.11 19.62 -18.61
C VAL A 275 -41.89 20.21 -19.29
N GLY A 276 -41.74 19.90 -20.61
CA GLY A 276 -40.63 20.44 -21.39
C GLY A 276 -40.82 21.95 -21.62
N LEU A 277 -39.69 22.64 -21.72
CA LEU A 277 -39.64 24.05 -22.04
C LEU A 277 -39.75 24.20 -23.55
N PRO A 278 -40.81 24.87 -24.09
CA PRO A 278 -40.88 25.17 -25.49
C PRO A 278 -39.70 26.05 -25.96
N SER A 279 -39.21 25.84 -27.17
CA SER A 279 -38.07 26.61 -27.71
C SER A 279 -38.46 28.04 -28.06
N GLY A 280 -37.56 28.97 -27.92
CA GLY A 280 -37.68 30.37 -28.40
C GLY A 280 -38.67 31.23 -27.60
N LEU A 281 -38.94 30.91 -26.36
CA LEU A 281 -39.83 31.71 -25.49
C LEU A 281 -39.20 33.06 -25.12
N SER A 282 -39.89 34.13 -25.54
CA SER A 282 -39.57 35.52 -25.16
C SER A 282 -40.58 36.13 -24.15
N ALA A 283 -41.65 35.41 -23.87
CA ALA A 283 -42.73 35.77 -22.92
C ALA A 283 -43.20 34.54 -22.15
N ALA A 284 -44.11 34.72 -21.18
CA ALA A 284 -44.74 33.64 -20.45
C ALA A 284 -45.46 32.66 -21.41
N PRO A 285 -45.17 31.36 -21.34
CA PRO A 285 -45.94 30.36 -22.12
C PRO A 285 -47.35 30.22 -21.54
N SER A 286 -48.34 29.85 -22.39
CA SER A 286 -49.64 29.45 -21.84
C SER A 286 -49.61 28.07 -21.17
N LEU A 287 -50.48 27.82 -20.20
CA LEU A 287 -50.60 26.48 -19.56
C LEU A 287 -50.87 25.39 -20.59
N ALA A 288 -51.65 25.70 -21.65
CA ALA A 288 -51.95 24.74 -22.73
C ALA A 288 -50.71 24.39 -23.56
N GLN A 289 -49.84 25.36 -23.86
CA GLN A 289 -48.57 25.10 -24.52
C GLN A 289 -47.63 24.22 -23.67
N LEU A 290 -47.60 24.47 -22.36
CA LEU A 290 -46.81 23.65 -21.41
C LEU A 290 -47.38 22.25 -21.28
N ALA A 291 -48.70 22.09 -21.15
CA ALA A 291 -49.34 20.78 -21.10
C ALA A 291 -49.09 19.93 -22.37
N GLY A 292 -48.90 20.58 -23.50
CA GLY A 292 -48.56 19.92 -24.76
C GLY A 292 -47.05 19.67 -24.98
N SER A 293 -46.20 20.10 -24.02
CA SER A 293 -44.74 19.99 -24.16
C SER A 293 -44.22 18.85 -23.27
N PRO A 294 -43.83 17.68 -23.81
CA PRO A 294 -43.31 16.58 -23.00
C PRO A 294 -41.99 16.95 -22.35
N ALA A 295 -41.77 16.44 -21.13
CA ALA A 295 -40.49 16.60 -20.46
C ALA A 295 -39.34 16.08 -21.31
N THR A 296 -38.26 16.84 -21.34
CA THR A 296 -37.03 16.49 -22.08
C THR A 296 -36.00 15.88 -21.13
N SER A 297 -35.17 15.00 -21.64
CA SER A 297 -34.06 14.39 -20.93
C SER A 297 -32.77 14.58 -21.69
N THR A 298 -31.66 14.60 -20.98
CA THR A 298 -30.30 14.68 -21.55
C THR A 298 -29.43 13.60 -20.94
N ASP A 299 -28.75 12.85 -21.79
CA ASP A 299 -27.73 11.92 -21.33
C ASP A 299 -26.48 12.69 -20.86
N VAL A 300 -26.26 12.70 -19.55
CA VAL A 300 -25.11 13.36 -18.91
C VAL A 300 -23.92 12.42 -18.69
N THR A 301 -24.04 11.13 -19.05
CA THR A 301 -22.99 10.12 -18.81
C THR A 301 -21.69 10.39 -19.56
N PRO A 302 -21.65 11.02 -20.76
CA PRO A 302 -20.39 11.40 -21.42
C PRO A 302 -19.61 12.48 -20.67
N TYR A 303 -20.27 13.25 -19.80
CA TYR A 303 -19.71 14.37 -19.04
C TYR A 303 -19.40 14.00 -17.60
N ARG A 304 -19.50 12.71 -17.23
CA ARG A 304 -19.28 12.20 -15.88
C ARG A 304 -18.18 11.15 -15.88
N THR A 305 -17.27 11.30 -14.94
CA THR A 305 -16.11 10.42 -14.80
C THR A 305 -16.42 9.27 -13.84
N LEU A 306 -16.18 8.04 -14.27
CA LEU A 306 -16.06 6.86 -13.41
C LEU A 306 -14.65 6.75 -12.83
N GLN A 307 -13.64 7.13 -13.64
CA GLN A 307 -12.26 7.19 -13.22
C GLN A 307 -11.59 8.45 -13.75
N SER A 308 -10.96 9.19 -12.84
CA SER A 308 -10.22 10.42 -13.17
C SER A 308 -9.01 10.14 -14.06
N ALA A 309 -8.70 11.05 -14.95
CA ALA A 309 -7.37 11.10 -15.53
C ALA A 309 -6.36 11.40 -14.42
N GLN A 310 -5.23 10.68 -14.41
CA GLN A 310 -4.22 10.84 -13.37
C GLN A 310 -2.83 10.84 -13.98
N ARG A 311 -1.96 11.68 -13.45
CA ARG A 311 -0.51 11.69 -13.68
C ARG A 311 0.20 11.61 -12.34
N GLN A 312 1.21 10.77 -12.28
CA GLN A 312 2.02 10.63 -11.09
C GLN A 312 3.49 10.57 -11.50
N TRP A 313 4.32 11.27 -10.76
CA TRP A 313 5.76 11.16 -10.82
C TRP A 313 6.30 10.93 -9.43
N ASP A 314 7.26 10.01 -9.32
CA ASP A 314 7.93 9.64 -8.10
C ASP A 314 9.44 9.60 -8.33
N ALA A 315 10.21 10.07 -7.37
CA ALA A 315 11.66 9.96 -7.35
C ALA A 315 12.14 9.68 -5.92
N ASN A 316 12.93 8.64 -5.75
CA ASN A 316 13.45 8.19 -4.48
C ASN A 316 14.97 7.93 -4.58
N ILE A 317 15.73 8.43 -3.62
CA ILE A 317 17.15 8.18 -3.48
C ILE A 317 17.47 7.66 -2.08
N VAL A 318 18.25 6.59 -2.02
CA VAL A 318 18.69 5.98 -0.76
C VAL A 318 20.22 5.82 -0.77
N TYR A 319 20.85 6.33 0.25
CA TYR A 319 22.28 6.15 0.49
C TYR A 319 22.54 5.57 1.87
N ALA A 320 23.12 4.38 1.93
CA ALA A 320 23.49 3.74 3.19
C ALA A 320 24.99 3.44 3.21
N ARG A 321 25.62 3.64 4.38
CA ARG A 321 27.04 3.39 4.59
C ARG A 321 27.31 3.00 6.04
N ASN A 322 28.35 2.15 6.25
CA ASN A 322 28.91 1.95 7.57
C ASN A 322 29.84 3.12 7.92
N ILE A 323 29.58 3.75 9.07
CA ILE A 323 30.35 4.84 9.63
C ILE A 323 30.99 4.38 10.95
N PHE A 324 32.09 4.98 11.34
CA PHE A 324 32.82 4.63 12.58
C PHE A 324 33.07 3.12 12.74
N GLY A 325 33.21 2.40 11.63
CA GLY A 325 33.49 0.96 11.55
C GLY A 325 32.36 0.02 11.95
N LYS A 326 31.47 0.39 12.87
CA LYS A 326 30.42 -0.49 13.43
C LYS A 326 28.99 0.04 13.34
N VAL A 327 28.81 1.30 12.99
CA VAL A 327 27.49 1.93 12.89
C VAL A 327 27.04 1.94 11.42
N SER A 328 25.87 1.36 11.15
CA SER A 328 25.22 1.45 9.86
C SER A 328 24.36 2.70 9.81
N ALA A 329 24.59 3.61 8.90
CA ALA A 329 23.80 4.80 8.66
C ALA A 329 23.12 4.67 7.29
N SER A 330 21.84 5.02 7.22
CA SER A 330 21.07 5.12 5.97
C SER A 330 20.31 6.45 5.93
N PHE A 331 20.26 7.04 4.75
CA PHE A 331 19.50 8.25 4.43
C PHE A 331 18.64 7.96 3.21
N ASN A 332 17.39 8.39 3.23
CA ASN A 332 16.50 8.34 2.08
C ASN A 332 15.77 9.67 1.90
N ALA A 333 15.52 10.00 0.64
CA ALA A 333 14.74 11.15 0.25
C ALA A 333 13.82 10.76 -0.91
N GLU A 334 12.53 11.06 -0.77
CA GLU A 334 11.51 10.79 -1.78
C GLU A 334 10.69 12.04 -2.04
N VAL A 335 10.32 12.23 -3.29
CA VAL A 335 9.34 13.25 -3.72
C VAL A 335 8.37 12.59 -4.68
N GLN A 336 7.08 12.74 -4.40
CA GLN A 336 6.01 12.26 -5.26
C GLN A 336 5.06 13.41 -5.59
N THR A 337 4.67 13.52 -6.86
CA THR A 337 3.62 14.44 -7.30
C THR A 337 2.49 13.67 -7.93
N THR A 338 1.26 14.07 -7.64
CA THR A 338 0.05 13.51 -8.24
C THR A 338 -0.81 14.64 -8.80
N GLN A 339 -1.41 14.39 -9.95
CA GLN A 339 -2.42 15.27 -10.52
C GLN A 339 -3.58 14.41 -10.99
N SER A 340 -4.80 14.77 -10.59
CA SER A 340 -6.00 14.10 -11.09
C SER A 340 -7.03 15.11 -11.56
N ASN A 341 -7.80 14.71 -12.59
CA ASN A 341 -8.84 15.53 -13.20
C ASN A 341 -10.08 14.67 -13.42
N SER A 342 -11.20 15.07 -12.82
CA SER A 342 -12.50 14.43 -12.95
C SER A 342 -13.57 15.37 -13.46
N TRP A 343 -14.61 14.80 -14.11
CA TRP A 343 -15.77 15.50 -14.60
C TRP A 343 -17.01 15.11 -13.79
N ASN A 344 -17.76 16.12 -13.33
CA ASN A 344 -18.91 15.97 -12.43
C ASN A 344 -20.26 16.29 -13.11
N GLY A 345 -20.37 16.11 -14.42
CA GLY A 345 -21.58 16.41 -15.20
C GLY A 345 -21.58 17.81 -15.77
N LEU A 346 -22.67 18.15 -16.47
CA LEU A 346 -22.86 19.50 -17.02
C LEU A 346 -23.32 20.48 -15.92
N PRO A 347 -22.96 21.76 -16.04
CA PRO A 347 -23.48 22.80 -15.17
C PRO A 347 -24.98 22.96 -15.36
N SER A 348 -25.72 23.15 -14.28
CA SER A 348 -27.16 23.33 -14.27
C SER A 348 -27.59 24.69 -13.76
N ALA A 349 -28.70 25.20 -14.29
CA ALA A 349 -29.43 26.33 -13.75
C ALA A 349 -30.79 25.85 -13.28
N ASN A 350 -31.08 26.01 -11.99
CA ASN A 350 -32.40 25.81 -11.38
C ASN A 350 -32.94 27.16 -10.97
N LEU A 351 -33.76 27.75 -11.83
CA LEU A 351 -34.31 29.09 -11.63
C LEU A 351 -35.70 28.97 -10.99
N VAL A 352 -35.86 29.56 -9.85
CA VAL A 352 -37.17 29.66 -9.16
C VAL A 352 -37.92 30.83 -9.76
N VAL A 353 -39.11 30.58 -10.30
CA VAL A 353 -39.98 31.59 -10.88
C VAL A 353 -41.20 31.75 -9.94
N PRO A 354 -41.27 32.83 -9.16
CA PRO A 354 -42.38 33.05 -8.22
C PRO A 354 -43.72 33.17 -8.93
N ALA A 355 -44.78 32.84 -8.23
CA ALA A 355 -46.15 33.16 -8.68
C ALA A 355 -46.31 34.68 -8.88
N GLY A 356 -46.94 35.08 -10.00
CA GLY A 356 -47.11 36.50 -10.34
C GLY A 356 -45.89 37.15 -11.02
N ASN A 357 -44.77 36.42 -11.22
CA ASN A 357 -43.69 36.91 -12.07
C ASN A 357 -44.17 37.10 -13.51
N PRO A 358 -43.77 38.15 -14.26
CA PRO A 358 -44.22 38.40 -15.65
C PRO A 358 -44.00 37.22 -16.60
N TYR A 359 -43.11 36.32 -16.30
CA TYR A 359 -42.84 35.12 -17.07
C TYR A 359 -43.55 33.87 -16.53
N SER A 360 -44.26 33.95 -15.38
CA SER A 360 -44.95 32.83 -14.76
C SER A 360 -46.43 32.77 -15.19
N PRO A 361 -46.88 31.71 -15.89
CA PRO A 361 -48.29 31.46 -16.10
C PRO A 361 -48.94 30.74 -14.91
N PHE A 362 -48.20 30.45 -13.84
CA PHE A 362 -48.58 29.59 -12.73
C PHE A 362 -49.15 30.39 -11.55
N ALA A 363 -50.16 29.80 -10.90
CA ALA A 363 -50.69 30.30 -9.61
C ALA A 363 -49.73 29.97 -8.45
N THR A 364 -48.79 29.05 -8.61
CA THR A 364 -47.80 28.63 -7.64
C THR A 364 -46.38 28.88 -8.17
N THR A 365 -45.40 28.82 -7.28
CA THR A 365 -44.00 28.87 -7.69
C THR A 365 -43.62 27.70 -8.59
N ALA A 366 -42.86 27.98 -9.65
CA ALA A 366 -42.33 26.95 -10.55
C ALA A 366 -40.78 27.02 -10.56
N THR A 367 -40.18 25.91 -10.88
CA THR A 367 -38.69 25.83 -11.07
C THR A 367 -38.39 25.47 -12.53
N VAL A 368 -37.61 26.31 -13.18
CA VAL A 368 -37.05 26.06 -14.52
C VAL A 368 -35.70 25.38 -14.34
N SER A 369 -35.59 24.10 -14.72
CA SER A 369 -34.39 23.29 -14.57
C SER A 369 -33.74 23.06 -15.93
N ARG A 370 -32.53 23.56 -16.13
CA ARG A 370 -31.80 23.51 -17.42
C ARG A 370 -30.35 23.10 -17.21
N LEU A 371 -29.78 22.41 -18.21
CA LEU A 371 -28.34 22.17 -18.33
C LEU A 371 -27.76 23.13 -19.39
N SER A 372 -26.47 23.38 -19.27
CA SER A 372 -25.69 24.09 -20.30
C SER A 372 -24.46 23.26 -20.69
N ASP A 373 -24.22 23.12 -21.97
CA ASP A 373 -23.03 22.52 -22.54
C ASP A 373 -22.02 23.56 -23.04
N ALA A 374 -22.39 24.86 -23.01
CA ALA A 374 -21.56 25.99 -23.48
C ALA A 374 -20.19 26.06 -22.74
N TYR A 375 -20.15 25.64 -21.48
CA TYR A 375 -18.93 25.67 -20.64
C TYR A 375 -18.26 24.30 -20.49
N GLY A 376 -18.79 23.25 -21.12
CA GLY A 376 -18.35 21.89 -20.93
C GLY A 376 -18.70 21.32 -19.53
N PRO A 377 -18.14 20.16 -19.16
CA PRO A 377 -18.40 19.53 -17.87
C PRO A 377 -17.78 20.30 -16.69
N LEU A 378 -18.42 20.22 -15.55
CA LEU A 378 -17.87 20.67 -14.26
C LEU A 378 -16.63 19.87 -13.93
N VAL A 379 -15.50 20.57 -13.70
CA VAL A 379 -14.19 19.96 -13.48
C VAL A 379 -13.82 20.03 -12.00
N GLN A 380 -13.29 18.92 -11.48
CA GLN A 380 -12.55 18.91 -10.23
C GLN A 380 -11.10 18.51 -10.52
N ASN A 381 -10.18 19.41 -10.17
CA ASN A 381 -8.74 19.17 -10.23
C ASN A 381 -8.19 18.95 -8.84
N ASN A 382 -7.43 17.88 -8.66
CA ASN A 382 -6.70 17.62 -7.44
C ASN A 382 -5.21 17.51 -7.77
N THR A 383 -4.36 18.23 -7.01
CA THR A 383 -2.90 18.16 -7.09
C THR A 383 -2.34 17.85 -5.72
N GLY A 384 -1.48 16.84 -5.65
CA GLY A 384 -0.79 16.42 -4.44
C GLY A 384 0.72 16.49 -4.62
N LEU A 385 1.42 16.88 -3.57
CA LEU A 385 2.87 16.79 -3.42
C LEU A 385 3.16 16.13 -2.09
N THR A 386 3.96 15.07 -2.09
CA THR A 386 4.51 14.47 -0.88
C THR A 386 6.03 14.48 -0.96
N ALA A 387 6.69 14.79 0.16
CA ALA A 387 8.12 14.72 0.32
C ALA A 387 8.44 13.98 1.61
N HIS A 388 9.38 13.06 1.55
CA HIS A 388 9.85 12.28 2.70
C HIS A 388 11.37 12.38 2.80
N LEU A 389 11.86 12.61 4.02
CA LEU A 389 13.27 12.51 4.36
C LEU A 389 13.40 11.55 5.54
N GLY A 390 14.19 10.51 5.40
CA GLY A 390 14.40 9.50 6.44
C GLY A 390 15.87 9.27 6.74
N THR A 391 16.17 8.99 7.98
CA THR A 391 17.50 8.58 8.41
C THR A 391 17.41 7.50 9.48
N VAL A 392 18.34 6.55 9.44
CA VAL A 392 18.46 5.54 10.49
C VAL A 392 19.91 5.23 10.77
N PHE A 393 20.25 5.19 12.04
CA PHE A 393 21.52 4.74 12.55
C PHE A 393 21.31 3.47 13.35
N ASN A 394 22.04 2.43 13.04
CA ASN A 394 21.98 1.16 13.75
C ASN A 394 23.38 0.76 14.22
N GLY A 395 23.52 0.36 15.47
CA GLY A 395 24.78 -0.07 16.06
C GLY A 395 24.59 -1.13 17.13
N ASP A 396 25.73 -1.64 17.62
CA ASP A 396 25.79 -2.61 18.71
C ASP A 396 26.71 -2.06 19.82
N ILE A 397 26.28 -2.12 21.08
CA ILE A 397 27.07 -1.76 22.26
C ILE A 397 27.07 -2.97 23.21
N GLY A 398 28.18 -3.70 23.25
CA GLY A 398 28.26 -4.94 24.01
C GLY A 398 27.25 -5.98 23.53
N LYS A 399 26.31 -6.33 24.39
CA LYS A 399 25.21 -7.29 24.09
C LYS A 399 23.90 -6.59 23.69
N TRP A 400 23.89 -5.27 23.60
CA TRP A 400 22.75 -4.45 23.26
C TRP A 400 22.86 -3.96 21.82
N ARG A 401 21.72 -3.97 21.13
CA ARG A 401 21.54 -3.31 19.83
C ARG A 401 20.79 -2.00 20.05
N TRP A 402 21.19 -0.99 19.32
CA TRP A 402 20.51 0.28 19.32
C TRP A 402 20.18 0.72 17.91
N SER A 403 19.10 1.46 17.76
CA SER A 403 18.76 2.19 16.56
C SER A 403 18.25 3.58 16.92
N LEU A 404 18.64 4.56 16.12
CA LEU A 404 18.12 5.90 16.14
C LEU A 404 17.53 6.15 14.75
N THR A 405 16.23 6.40 14.69
CA THR A 405 15.51 6.73 13.45
C THR A 405 15.04 8.18 13.52
N GLY A 406 15.11 8.89 12.39
CA GLY A 406 14.53 10.20 12.22
C GLY A 406 13.81 10.26 10.88
N ALA A 407 12.65 10.87 10.86
CA ALA A 407 11.88 11.08 9.64
C ALA A 407 11.31 12.50 9.61
N TYR A 408 11.17 13.05 8.43
CA TYR A 408 10.42 14.26 8.16
C TYR A 408 9.55 14.03 6.93
N ASP A 409 8.26 14.25 7.08
CA ASP A 409 7.27 14.10 6.04
C ASP A 409 6.55 15.42 5.80
N ARG A 410 6.28 15.72 4.53
CA ARG A 410 5.47 16.85 4.13
C ARG A 410 4.51 16.43 3.03
N ALA A 411 3.22 16.74 3.21
CA ALA A 411 2.19 16.51 2.22
C ALA A 411 1.42 17.80 1.95
N GLU A 412 1.23 18.12 0.68
CA GLU A 412 0.42 19.23 0.22
C GLU A 412 -0.67 18.70 -0.70
N SER A 413 -1.92 19.14 -0.46
CA SER A 413 -3.05 18.82 -1.33
C SER A 413 -3.77 20.10 -1.71
N ARG A 414 -4.14 20.23 -2.99
CA ARG A 414 -4.92 21.35 -3.53
C ARG A 414 -6.04 20.80 -4.39
N VAL A 415 -7.26 21.19 -4.07
CA VAL A 415 -8.47 20.80 -4.80
C VAL A 415 -9.14 22.06 -5.31
N ALA A 416 -9.47 22.09 -6.61
CA ALA A 416 -10.26 23.13 -7.24
C ALA A 416 -11.49 22.48 -7.88
N THR A 417 -12.69 22.92 -7.49
CA THR A 417 -13.96 22.31 -7.93
C THR A 417 -14.84 23.39 -8.56
N ASP A 418 -15.31 23.14 -9.77
CA ASP A 418 -16.32 23.95 -10.42
C ASP A 418 -17.68 23.77 -9.73
N THR A 419 -18.43 24.86 -9.53
CA THR A 419 -19.69 24.85 -8.76
C THR A 419 -20.94 24.96 -9.61
N GLY A 420 -20.83 25.35 -10.88
CA GLY A 420 -21.93 25.46 -11.83
C GLY A 420 -22.04 26.86 -12.43
N LEU A 421 -23.21 27.23 -12.91
CA LEU A 421 -23.51 28.57 -13.46
C LEU A 421 -23.76 29.58 -12.34
N ASP A 422 -23.37 30.81 -12.54
CA ASP A 422 -23.75 31.91 -11.65
C ASP A 422 -25.18 32.40 -12.00
N VAL A 423 -26.14 31.87 -11.32
CA VAL A 423 -27.55 32.22 -11.46
C VAL A 423 -28.01 33.33 -10.52
N THR A 424 -27.11 33.81 -9.63
CA THR A 424 -27.46 34.71 -8.51
C THR A 424 -28.10 35.99 -8.98
N GLY A 425 -27.50 36.65 -9.96
CA GLY A 425 -28.04 37.90 -10.50
C GLY A 425 -29.35 37.73 -11.25
N LEU A 426 -29.51 36.66 -12.01
CA LEU A 426 -30.77 36.35 -12.71
C LEU A 426 -31.86 35.99 -11.72
N GLN A 427 -31.55 35.17 -10.71
CA GLN A 427 -32.53 34.77 -9.68
C GLN A 427 -33.04 35.98 -8.90
N ALA A 428 -32.16 36.88 -8.45
CA ALA A 428 -32.56 38.10 -7.74
C ALA A 428 -33.50 39.01 -8.56
N ARG A 429 -33.30 39.07 -9.87
CA ARG A 429 -34.20 39.83 -10.78
C ARG A 429 -35.53 39.11 -10.99
N LEU A 430 -35.53 37.76 -11.05
CA LEU A 430 -36.75 36.97 -11.12
C LEU A 430 -37.60 37.15 -9.83
N ASP A 431 -36.96 37.13 -8.68
CA ASP A 431 -37.62 37.33 -7.38
C ASP A 431 -38.22 38.74 -7.25
N ALA A 432 -37.55 39.73 -7.87
CA ALA A 432 -38.04 41.11 -7.92
C ALA A 432 -39.16 41.35 -8.97
N GLY A 433 -39.50 40.33 -9.77
CA GLY A 433 -40.50 40.44 -10.85
C GLY A 433 -40.03 41.34 -12.01
N ASP A 434 -38.74 41.44 -12.26
CA ASP A 434 -38.16 42.23 -13.37
C ASP A 434 -38.64 41.71 -14.73
N PRO A 435 -39.39 42.48 -15.55
CA PRO A 435 -39.92 42.03 -16.83
C PRO A 435 -38.83 41.83 -17.91
N THR A 436 -37.56 42.18 -17.61
CA THR A 436 -36.45 41.94 -18.50
C THR A 436 -35.65 40.66 -18.13
N ALA A 437 -35.98 40.02 -17.00
CA ALA A 437 -35.36 38.81 -16.51
C ALA A 437 -36.06 37.56 -17.07
N ASN A 438 -35.67 37.16 -18.28
CA ASN A 438 -36.27 36.00 -18.93
C ASN A 438 -35.64 34.66 -18.44
N PRO A 439 -36.35 33.80 -17.66
CA PRO A 439 -35.83 32.52 -17.18
C PRO A 439 -35.69 31.47 -18.30
N TYR A 440 -36.32 31.73 -19.46
CA TYR A 440 -36.33 30.84 -20.63
C TYR A 440 -35.24 31.22 -21.66
N GLY A 441 -34.56 32.33 -21.44
CA GLY A 441 -33.52 32.88 -22.32
C GLY A 441 -32.26 31.99 -22.37
N PRO A 442 -31.28 32.26 -23.25
CA PRO A 442 -30.03 31.55 -23.31
C PRO A 442 -29.23 31.66 -21.98
N LEU A 443 -28.58 30.57 -21.56
CA LEU A 443 -27.77 30.51 -20.35
C LEU A 443 -26.31 30.91 -20.58
N ASP A 444 -25.89 31.09 -21.82
CA ASP A 444 -24.50 31.33 -22.20
C ASP A 444 -23.92 32.64 -21.67
N GLY A 445 -24.81 33.59 -21.32
CA GLY A 445 -24.44 34.88 -20.74
C GLY A 445 -24.27 34.91 -19.21
N LEU A 446 -24.60 33.80 -18.50
CA LEU A 446 -24.58 33.79 -17.03
C LEU A 446 -23.16 33.70 -16.45
N GLY A 447 -22.22 33.09 -17.18
CA GLY A 447 -20.91 32.81 -16.66
C GLY A 447 -20.88 31.62 -15.69
N MET A 448 -19.69 31.18 -15.33
CA MET A 448 -19.48 30.18 -14.30
C MET A 448 -19.38 30.87 -12.94
N ALA A 449 -20.01 30.27 -11.95
CA ALA A 449 -19.86 30.66 -10.55
C ALA A 449 -18.40 30.44 -10.07
N ALA A 450 -18.02 31.16 -9.04
CA ALA A 450 -16.68 31.10 -8.48
C ALA A 450 -16.35 29.64 -8.08
N ARG A 451 -15.17 29.16 -8.45
CA ARG A 451 -14.67 27.86 -8.06
C ARG A 451 -14.51 27.78 -6.55
N ASN A 452 -14.81 26.60 -6.01
CA ASN A 452 -14.41 26.25 -4.67
C ASN A 452 -12.94 25.80 -4.68
N PHE A 453 -12.17 26.30 -3.73
CA PHE A 453 -10.79 25.91 -3.53
C PHE A 453 -10.63 25.30 -2.14
N ALA A 454 -9.84 24.22 -2.06
CA ALA A 454 -9.38 23.68 -0.79
C ALA A 454 -7.89 23.40 -0.88
N ARG A 455 -7.16 23.72 0.18
CA ARG A 455 -5.74 23.42 0.33
C ARG A 455 -5.51 22.89 1.72
N SER A 456 -4.68 21.86 1.81
CA SER A 456 -4.13 21.39 3.07
C SER A 456 -2.63 21.18 2.96
N THR A 457 -1.93 21.43 4.03
CA THR A 457 -0.50 21.15 4.18
C THR A 457 -0.32 20.43 5.50
N SER A 458 0.32 19.26 5.47
CA SER A 458 0.74 18.51 6.63
C SER A 458 2.26 18.43 6.64
N SER A 459 2.87 18.68 7.77
CA SER A 459 4.30 18.51 7.98
C SER A 459 4.51 17.76 9.29
N SER A 460 5.42 16.81 9.35
CA SER A 460 5.73 16.08 10.58
C SER A 460 7.19 15.71 10.67
N GLY A 461 7.72 15.76 11.86
CA GLY A 461 9.04 15.31 12.22
C GLY A 461 8.98 14.28 13.34
N GLU A 462 9.69 13.18 13.21
CA GLU A 462 9.75 12.10 14.20
C GLU A 462 11.18 11.72 14.47
N VAL A 463 11.50 11.45 15.74
CA VAL A 463 12.78 10.88 16.17
C VAL A 463 12.51 9.77 17.18
N ASP A 464 12.99 8.58 16.91
CA ASP A 464 12.86 7.40 17.74
C ASP A 464 14.23 6.81 18.10
N ALA A 465 14.45 6.54 19.36
CA ALA A 465 15.57 5.74 19.87
C ALA A 465 15.07 4.40 20.38
N LEU A 466 15.64 3.30 19.93
CA LEU A 466 15.35 1.95 20.39
C LEU A 466 16.63 1.30 20.92
N LEU A 467 16.53 0.68 22.07
CA LEU A 467 17.57 -0.15 22.66
C LEU A 467 17.01 -1.53 22.93
N ASN A 468 17.58 -2.59 22.40
CA ASN A 468 17.17 -3.96 22.70
C ASN A 468 18.38 -4.84 23.05
N GLY A 469 18.17 -5.76 23.99
CA GLY A 469 19.25 -6.64 24.40
C GLY A 469 18.91 -7.52 25.58
N ARG A 470 19.88 -8.30 26.00
CA ARG A 470 19.80 -9.19 27.14
C ARG A 470 19.99 -8.42 28.43
N VAL A 471 19.07 -8.60 29.38
CA VAL A 471 19.16 -8.00 30.74
C VAL A 471 19.86 -8.93 31.69
N PHE A 472 19.31 -10.11 31.96
CA PHE A 472 19.88 -11.15 32.83
C PHE A 472 19.49 -12.55 32.29
N ALA A 473 20.15 -13.57 32.83
CA ALA A 473 19.91 -14.95 32.47
C ALA A 473 18.99 -15.62 33.49
N LEU A 474 17.94 -16.28 32.98
CA LEU A 474 17.14 -17.26 33.70
C LEU A 474 17.63 -18.66 33.35
N PRO A 475 17.30 -19.70 34.16
CA PRO A 475 17.65 -21.08 33.81
C PRO A 475 17.16 -21.50 32.42
N ALA A 476 15.97 -21.06 32.03
CA ALA A 476 15.36 -21.37 30.72
C ALA A 476 15.93 -20.56 29.56
N GLY A 477 16.56 -19.41 29.80
CA GLY A 477 17.09 -18.56 28.72
C GLY A 477 17.45 -17.16 29.20
N ASP A 478 17.84 -16.29 28.29
CA ASP A 478 18.12 -14.90 28.59
C ASP A 478 16.85 -14.05 28.52
N VAL A 479 16.57 -13.27 29.54
CA VAL A 479 15.52 -12.25 29.51
C VAL A 479 15.94 -11.17 28.55
N GLN A 480 15.07 -10.90 27.54
CA GLN A 480 15.26 -9.85 26.55
C GLN A 480 14.40 -8.65 26.93
N ALA A 481 15.00 -7.46 26.83
CA ALA A 481 14.24 -6.23 26.96
C ALA A 481 14.40 -5.37 25.72
N SER A 482 13.37 -4.64 25.36
CA SER A 482 13.46 -3.54 24.42
C SER A 482 12.81 -2.30 25.01
N VAL A 483 13.50 -1.16 24.87
CA VAL A 483 13.06 0.15 25.33
C VAL A 483 13.07 1.08 24.13
N LYS A 484 11.92 1.66 23.83
CA LYS A 484 11.76 2.71 22.82
C LYS A 484 11.46 4.02 23.54
N LEU A 485 12.10 5.10 23.10
CA LEU A 485 11.76 6.47 23.45
C LEU A 485 11.67 7.26 22.15
N GLY A 486 10.67 8.08 22.03
CA GLY A 486 10.45 8.86 20.82
C GLY A 486 9.86 10.23 21.09
N GLY A 487 10.00 11.09 20.11
CA GLY A 487 9.36 12.39 20.07
C GLY A 487 8.92 12.69 18.65
N GLN A 488 7.76 13.28 18.53
CA GLN A 488 7.16 13.60 17.26
C GLN A 488 6.50 14.97 17.35
N THR A 489 6.72 15.77 16.33
CA THR A 489 6.05 17.06 16.16
C THR A 489 5.45 17.12 14.78
N SER A 490 4.36 17.80 14.63
CA SER A 490 3.73 17.85 13.33
C SER A 490 2.74 18.99 13.18
N ASP A 491 2.60 19.57 11.94
CA ASP A 491 1.81 20.72 11.54
C ASP A 491 0.76 20.35 10.50
N PHE A 492 -0.49 20.64 10.74
CA PHE A 492 -1.55 20.54 9.75
C PHE A 492 -2.28 21.87 9.61
N SER A 493 -2.18 22.49 8.47
CA SER A 493 -2.94 23.68 8.12
C SER A 493 -3.86 23.43 6.94
N SER A 494 -5.05 23.98 7.00
CA SER A 494 -6.04 23.85 5.93
C SER A 494 -6.74 25.18 5.65
N SER A 495 -7.14 25.36 4.41
CA SER A 495 -8.00 26.46 4.02
C SER A 495 -8.98 26.02 2.92
N SER A 496 -10.22 26.46 3.01
CA SER A 496 -11.18 26.29 1.95
C SER A 496 -11.92 27.60 1.68
N THR A 497 -12.16 27.87 0.40
CA THR A 497 -12.99 28.99 -0.05
C THR A 497 -14.21 28.42 -0.72
N ARG A 498 -15.41 28.74 -0.20
CA ARG A 498 -16.68 28.27 -0.72
C ARG A 498 -17.64 29.45 -0.86
N PHE A 499 -18.20 29.65 -2.04
CA PHE A 499 -19.11 30.77 -2.30
C PHE A 499 -18.54 32.12 -1.79
N GLY A 500 -17.23 32.31 -1.95
CA GLY A 500 -16.52 33.50 -1.48
C GLY A 500 -16.19 33.56 0.02
N LEU A 501 -16.68 32.59 0.83
CA LEU A 501 -16.36 32.48 2.26
C LEU A 501 -15.10 31.64 2.44
N VAL A 502 -14.15 32.19 3.19
CA VAL A 502 -12.91 31.48 3.55
C VAL A 502 -13.08 30.85 4.93
N GLN A 503 -12.74 29.59 5.01
CA GLN A 503 -12.66 28.82 6.26
C GLN A 503 -11.24 28.27 6.38
N THR A 504 -10.59 28.50 7.51
CA THR A 504 -9.27 27.96 7.84
C THR A 504 -9.37 27.00 9.01
N GLY A 505 -8.46 26.07 9.08
CA GLY A 505 -8.30 25.13 10.20
C GLY A 505 -6.82 24.82 10.37
N ASP A 506 -6.37 24.91 11.59
CA ASP A 506 -5.00 24.60 11.97
C ASP A 506 -5.07 23.59 13.13
N VAL A 507 -4.32 22.51 13.01
CA VAL A 507 -4.24 21.47 14.04
C VAL A 507 -2.77 21.21 14.30
N SER A 508 -2.40 21.23 15.56
CA SER A 508 -1.05 21.02 15.95
C SER A 508 -0.90 20.00 17.09
N ARG A 509 0.16 19.18 17.07
CA ARG A 509 0.36 18.12 18.04
C ARG A 509 1.83 17.81 18.26
N ASP A 510 2.26 17.83 19.50
CA ASP A 510 3.51 17.25 19.98
C ASP A 510 3.22 15.95 20.70
N ILE A 511 4.04 14.95 20.47
CA ILE A 511 3.96 13.64 21.11
C ILE A 511 5.31 13.29 21.71
N VAL A 512 5.31 12.89 22.96
CA VAL A 512 6.44 12.21 23.58
C VAL A 512 6.00 10.80 23.92
N ASN A 513 6.71 9.80 23.42
CA ASN A 513 6.32 8.41 23.59
C ASN A 513 7.42 7.59 24.25
N GLY A 514 6.98 6.58 24.99
CA GLY A 514 7.85 5.60 25.62
C GLY A 514 7.23 4.21 25.62
N GLN A 515 8.01 3.19 25.31
CA GLN A 515 7.56 1.80 25.32
C GLN A 515 8.63 0.89 25.89
N VAL A 516 8.21 -0.04 26.76
CA VAL A 516 9.05 -1.09 27.32
C VAL A 516 8.42 -2.44 27.00
N ASN A 517 9.22 -3.36 26.47
CA ASN A 517 8.81 -4.74 26.28
C ASN A 517 9.80 -5.67 26.96
N LEU A 518 9.30 -6.68 27.66
CA LEU A 518 10.07 -7.73 28.30
C LEU A 518 9.64 -9.09 27.75
N ASP A 519 10.60 -9.92 27.39
CA ASP A 519 10.42 -11.30 26.95
C ASP A 519 11.13 -12.24 27.93
N LEU A 520 10.34 -13.07 28.61
CA LEU A 520 10.77 -13.91 29.72
C LEU A 520 10.67 -15.39 29.32
N PRO A 521 11.80 -16.07 29.08
CA PRO A 521 11.79 -17.52 28.84
C PRO A 521 11.51 -18.27 30.16
N ILE A 522 10.44 -19.07 30.18
CA ILE A 522 9.97 -19.80 31.36
C ILE A 522 10.38 -21.28 31.29
N ALA A 523 10.25 -21.89 30.10
CA ALA A 523 10.63 -23.26 29.84
C ALA A 523 11.47 -23.35 28.55
N ASN A 524 12.45 -24.27 28.55
CA ASN A 524 13.27 -24.50 27.36
C ASN A 524 13.67 -25.99 27.30
N ARG A 525 13.33 -26.62 26.20
CA ARG A 525 13.56 -28.05 25.97
C ARG A 525 15.05 -28.37 25.87
N ASP A 526 15.79 -27.57 25.11
CA ASP A 526 17.21 -27.80 24.84
C ASP A 526 18.06 -27.65 26.14
N ARG A 527 17.62 -26.76 27.05
CA ARG A 527 18.25 -26.58 28.38
C ARG A 527 17.68 -27.50 29.48
N GLN A 528 16.73 -28.37 29.13
CA GLN A 528 16.03 -29.27 30.05
C GLN A 528 15.33 -28.58 31.26
N ILE A 529 15.02 -27.32 31.15
CA ILE A 529 14.27 -26.55 32.15
C ILE A 529 12.80 -26.61 31.80
N LEU A 530 12.03 -27.29 32.64
CA LEU A 530 10.61 -27.60 32.39
C LEU A 530 10.40 -28.21 30.98
N GLY A 531 11.38 -28.96 30.47
CA GLY A 531 11.41 -29.46 29.11
C GLY A 531 10.21 -30.35 28.72
N ALA A 532 9.53 -30.93 29.70
CA ALA A 532 8.32 -31.74 29.49
C ALA A 532 7.15 -30.94 28.92
N ILE A 533 7.06 -29.63 29.19
CA ILE A 533 6.03 -28.75 28.62
C ILE A 533 6.48 -28.10 27.32
N GLY A 534 7.72 -28.30 26.89
CA GLY A 534 8.28 -27.69 25.66
C GLY A 534 8.94 -26.35 25.92
N ASP A 535 8.95 -25.48 24.90
CA ASP A 535 9.47 -24.12 25.01
C ASP A 535 8.33 -23.16 25.32
N LEU A 536 8.46 -22.35 26.36
CA LEU A 536 7.47 -21.34 26.78
C LEU A 536 8.18 -20.02 27.10
N SER A 537 7.71 -18.95 26.45
CA SER A 537 8.07 -17.58 26.84
C SER A 537 6.83 -16.74 27.10
N LEU A 538 6.95 -15.82 28.04
CA LEU A 538 5.94 -14.80 28.34
C LEU A 538 6.46 -13.45 27.90
N ASN A 539 5.59 -12.61 27.40
CA ASN A 539 5.94 -11.22 27.08
C ASN A 539 4.99 -10.25 27.78
N VAL A 540 5.53 -9.10 28.14
CA VAL A 540 4.77 -7.96 28.68
C VAL A 540 5.25 -6.70 27.96
N ASN A 541 4.30 -5.91 27.51
CA ASN A 541 4.53 -4.66 26.81
C ASN A 541 3.71 -3.53 27.46
N VAL A 542 4.37 -2.41 27.77
CA VAL A 542 3.73 -1.20 28.30
C VAL A 542 4.25 -0.02 27.51
N GLY A 543 3.35 0.79 27.01
CA GLY A 543 3.64 2.03 26.31
C GLY A 543 2.78 3.19 26.82
N ALA A 544 3.28 4.39 26.67
CA ALA A 544 2.55 5.62 26.92
C ALA A 544 2.96 6.67 25.88
N ASP A 545 1.97 7.30 25.30
CA ASP A 545 2.08 8.39 24.34
C ASP A 545 1.44 9.63 24.97
N HIS A 546 2.23 10.66 25.30
CA HIS A 546 1.72 11.93 25.82
C HIS A 546 1.56 12.92 24.67
N LEU A 547 0.32 13.28 24.35
CA LEU A 547 -0.08 14.18 23.29
C LEU A 547 -0.45 15.54 23.88
N SER A 548 -0.05 16.62 23.20
CA SER A 548 -0.35 17.99 23.62
C SER A 548 -1.84 18.33 23.63
N ASP A 549 -2.65 17.63 22.81
CA ASP A 549 -4.08 17.90 22.62
C ASP A 549 -5.02 16.82 23.22
N PHE A 550 -4.56 15.58 23.37
CA PHE A 550 -5.35 14.44 23.88
C PHE A 550 -4.84 13.89 25.23
N GLY A 551 -3.78 14.49 25.81
CA GLY A 551 -3.19 14.00 27.06
C GLY A 551 -2.41 12.70 26.89
N THR A 552 -2.45 11.83 27.90
CA THR A 552 -1.67 10.59 27.90
C THR A 552 -2.55 9.42 27.50
N LEU A 553 -2.19 8.77 26.39
CA LEU A 553 -2.78 7.54 25.89
C LEU A 553 -1.87 6.37 26.24
N THR A 554 -2.46 5.25 26.60
CA THR A 554 -1.73 4.10 27.12
C THR A 554 -1.87 2.88 26.20
N THR A 555 -0.84 2.04 26.21
CA THR A 555 -0.87 0.71 25.60
C THR A 555 -0.34 -0.30 26.62
N VAL A 556 -1.14 -1.31 26.93
CA VAL A 556 -0.74 -2.42 27.78
C VAL A 556 -0.98 -3.72 27.05
N GLY A 557 0.02 -4.58 26.98
CA GLY A 557 -0.08 -5.88 26.33
C GLY A 557 0.66 -6.95 27.10
N TYR A 558 0.13 -8.16 27.08
CA TYR A 558 0.79 -9.35 27.61
C TYR A 558 0.46 -10.57 26.77
N GLY A 559 1.36 -11.53 26.74
CA GLY A 559 1.19 -12.71 25.94
C GLY A 559 2.09 -13.86 26.31
N ALA A 560 1.80 -14.99 25.71
CA ALA A 560 2.56 -16.22 25.82
C ALA A 560 2.83 -16.82 24.43
N ASN A 561 4.05 -17.28 24.22
CA ASN A 561 4.46 -18.06 23.06
C ASN A 561 4.90 -19.44 23.56
N TRP A 562 4.16 -20.47 23.16
CA TRP A 562 4.34 -21.83 23.64
C TRP A 562 4.54 -22.80 22.47
N SER A 563 5.64 -23.54 22.51
CA SER A 563 5.95 -24.60 21.56
C SER A 563 6.02 -25.95 22.29
N PRO A 564 4.86 -26.63 22.49
CA PRO A 564 4.81 -27.91 23.24
C PRO A 564 5.60 -29.02 22.56
N LEU A 565 5.64 -29.01 21.24
CA LEU A 565 6.35 -29.97 20.41
C LEU A 565 7.03 -29.26 19.25
N ASP A 566 8.05 -29.89 18.68
CA ASP A 566 8.67 -29.40 17.46
C ASP A 566 7.64 -29.31 16.32
N GLY A 567 7.58 -28.17 15.67
CA GLY A 567 6.64 -27.90 14.60
C GLY A 567 5.24 -27.48 15.07
N VAL A 568 4.99 -27.38 16.38
CA VAL A 568 3.74 -26.84 16.95
C VAL A 568 4.05 -25.55 17.71
N ARG A 569 3.37 -24.48 17.37
CA ARG A 569 3.47 -23.19 18.11
C ARG A 569 2.08 -22.66 18.39
N VAL A 570 1.86 -22.25 19.62
CA VAL A 570 0.65 -21.58 20.11
C VAL A 570 1.05 -20.21 20.62
N ILE A 571 0.31 -19.21 20.24
CA ILE A 571 0.46 -17.81 20.70
C ILE A 571 -0.86 -17.37 21.28
N ALA A 572 -0.80 -16.75 22.47
CA ALA A 572 -1.95 -16.08 23.07
C ALA A 572 -1.51 -14.68 23.50
N SER A 573 -2.26 -13.65 23.09
CA SER A 573 -1.97 -12.27 23.49
C SER A 573 -3.23 -11.46 23.74
N TRP A 574 -3.12 -10.51 24.65
CA TRP A 574 -4.09 -9.47 24.95
C TRP A 574 -3.40 -8.12 24.86
N THR A 575 -4.09 -7.15 24.28
CA THR A 575 -3.59 -5.78 24.17
C THR A 575 -4.75 -4.82 24.35
N ASP A 576 -4.58 -3.87 25.27
CA ASP A 576 -5.43 -2.71 25.44
C ASP A 576 -4.66 -1.50 24.94
N GLN A 577 -5.29 -0.66 24.10
CA GLN A 577 -4.60 0.40 23.39
C GLN A 577 -5.55 1.56 23.12
N GLU A 578 -5.10 2.76 23.43
CA GLU A 578 -5.77 4.01 23.10
C GLU A 578 -5.10 4.69 21.91
N ASP A 579 -5.90 5.24 20.99
CA ASP A 579 -5.42 5.98 19.80
C ASP A 579 -6.19 7.29 19.66
N ALA A 580 -5.47 8.39 19.36
CA ALA A 580 -6.09 9.69 19.07
C ALA A 580 -6.48 9.81 17.59
N PRO A 581 -7.50 10.66 17.26
CA PRO A 581 -7.79 11.03 15.87
C PRO A 581 -6.57 11.64 15.19
N THR A 582 -6.40 11.37 13.91
CA THR A 582 -5.36 12.04 13.12
C THR A 582 -5.71 13.51 12.90
N ALA A 583 -4.72 14.37 12.67
CA ALA A 583 -4.97 15.77 12.37
C ALA A 583 -5.82 15.99 11.13
N GLN A 584 -5.68 15.10 10.14
CA GLN A 584 -6.52 15.15 8.95
C GLN A 584 -7.98 14.84 9.27
N GLN A 585 -8.23 13.88 10.18
CA GLN A 585 -9.59 13.60 10.65
C GLN A 585 -10.19 14.76 11.42
N LEU A 586 -9.36 15.52 12.15
CA LEU A 586 -9.79 16.72 12.88
C LEU A 586 -9.93 17.95 11.97
N GLY A 587 -8.91 18.25 11.15
CA GLY A 587 -8.71 19.54 10.51
C GLY A 587 -8.80 19.58 8.97
N ASN A 588 -9.11 18.48 8.28
CA ASN A 588 -9.24 18.53 6.82
C ASN A 588 -10.21 19.62 6.36
N PRO A 589 -9.88 20.35 5.28
CA PRO A 589 -10.74 21.41 4.80
C PRO A 589 -12.09 20.85 4.35
N THR A 590 -13.15 21.59 4.62
CA THR A 590 -14.48 21.20 4.17
C THR A 590 -14.59 21.33 2.66
N ILE A 591 -14.84 20.22 1.98
CA ILE A 591 -15.05 20.15 0.53
C ILE A 591 -16.52 19.85 0.26
N THR A 592 -17.13 20.63 -0.61
CA THR A 592 -18.51 20.41 -1.08
C THR A 592 -18.47 20.01 -2.54
N THR A 593 -18.92 18.78 -2.82
CA THR A 593 -18.95 18.22 -4.18
C THR A 593 -20.41 18.08 -4.63
N PRO A 594 -20.84 18.81 -5.67
CA PRO A 594 -22.18 18.69 -6.22
C PRO A 594 -22.32 17.43 -7.08
N ASN A 595 -23.56 17.02 -7.33
CA ASN A 595 -23.91 15.94 -8.26
C ASN A 595 -23.31 14.57 -7.90
N VAL A 596 -23.02 14.30 -6.62
CA VAL A 596 -22.57 12.99 -6.16
C VAL A 596 -23.76 12.03 -6.17
N ARG A 597 -23.58 10.85 -6.76
CA ARG A 597 -24.60 9.80 -6.73
C ARG A 597 -24.45 8.98 -5.47
N LEU A 598 -25.51 8.88 -4.70
CA LEU A 598 -25.60 8.12 -3.47
C LEU A 598 -26.90 7.31 -3.45
N PHE A 599 -26.82 6.06 -3.01
CA PHE A 599 -28.02 5.27 -2.81
C PHE A 599 -28.69 5.68 -1.49
N ASP A 600 -29.91 6.17 -1.57
CA ASP A 600 -30.77 6.50 -0.43
C ASP A 600 -31.50 5.23 0.02
N TYR A 601 -31.01 4.65 1.11
CA TYR A 601 -31.59 3.41 1.65
C TYR A 601 -32.99 3.60 2.24
N VAL A 602 -33.35 4.83 2.61
CA VAL A 602 -34.69 5.13 3.14
C VAL A 602 -35.74 5.01 2.04
N ARG A 603 -35.43 5.54 0.85
CA ARG A 603 -36.32 5.51 -0.31
C ARG A 603 -36.08 4.36 -1.27
N GLY A 604 -34.97 3.64 -1.15
CA GLY A 604 -34.59 2.59 -2.07
C GLY A 604 -34.21 3.11 -3.47
N THR A 605 -33.78 4.36 -3.61
CA THR A 605 -33.48 5.01 -4.89
C THR A 605 -32.07 5.61 -4.91
N THR A 606 -31.50 5.80 -6.10
CA THR A 606 -30.24 6.53 -6.24
C THR A 606 -30.52 8.02 -6.33
N ALA A 607 -30.12 8.77 -5.30
CA ALA A 607 -30.18 10.23 -5.27
C ALA A 607 -28.94 10.86 -5.87
N THR A 608 -29.10 12.06 -6.43
CA THR A 608 -27.98 12.94 -6.82
C THR A 608 -27.91 14.07 -5.79
N ILE A 609 -26.88 14.06 -4.99
CA ILE A 609 -26.73 14.90 -3.80
C ILE A 609 -25.55 15.86 -3.89
N THR A 610 -25.54 16.82 -2.99
CA THR A 610 -24.34 17.55 -2.62
C THR A 610 -23.68 16.85 -1.42
N ALA A 611 -22.51 16.27 -1.63
CA ALA A 611 -21.72 15.66 -0.55
C ALA A 611 -20.81 16.70 0.11
N VAL A 612 -20.77 16.69 1.44
CA VAL A 612 -19.82 17.49 2.24
C VAL A 612 -18.85 16.52 2.90
N THR A 613 -17.56 16.74 2.67
CA THR A 613 -16.45 15.98 3.27
C THR A 613 -15.48 16.92 3.96
N GLY A 614 -14.62 16.42 4.81
CA GLY A 614 -13.63 17.22 5.55
C GLY A 614 -13.31 16.60 6.91
N GLY A 615 -12.65 17.36 7.77
CA GLY A 615 -12.35 16.97 9.15
C GLY A 615 -13.53 17.23 10.10
N ASN A 616 -13.46 16.61 11.28
CA ASN A 616 -14.38 16.86 12.37
C ASN A 616 -13.59 17.08 13.67
N PRO A 617 -13.52 18.32 14.18
CA PRO A 617 -12.76 18.64 15.40
C PRO A 617 -13.40 18.10 16.69
N ALA A 618 -14.62 17.56 16.63
CA ALA A 618 -15.32 16.98 17.78
C ALA A 618 -14.99 15.47 18.00
N LEU A 619 -14.05 14.90 17.25
CA LEU A 619 -13.63 13.52 17.45
C LEU A 619 -12.88 13.34 18.77
N VAL A 620 -13.14 12.22 19.43
CA VAL A 620 -12.43 11.79 20.65
C VAL A 620 -11.50 10.60 20.35
N ALA A 621 -10.61 10.30 21.29
CA ALA A 621 -9.73 9.13 21.20
C ALA A 621 -10.54 7.83 21.29
N ASP A 622 -10.08 6.78 20.58
CA ASP A 622 -10.65 5.43 20.69
C ASP A 622 -9.89 4.59 21.72
N ASN A 623 -10.56 3.59 22.29
CA ASN A 623 -9.92 2.58 23.13
C ASN A 623 -10.21 1.18 22.59
N ARG A 624 -9.14 0.42 22.35
CA ARG A 624 -9.20 -0.85 21.64
C ARG A 624 -8.67 -2.01 22.46
N HIS A 625 -9.50 -3.03 22.63
CA HIS A 625 -9.22 -4.27 23.31
C HIS A 625 -9.07 -5.41 22.32
N VAL A 626 -7.89 -6.02 22.25
CA VAL A 626 -7.58 -7.08 21.28
C VAL A 626 -7.19 -8.36 22.00
N MET A 627 -7.88 -9.45 21.71
CA MET A 627 -7.50 -10.82 22.07
C MET A 627 -7.11 -11.59 20.81
N LYS A 628 -5.95 -12.26 20.85
CA LYS A 628 -5.47 -13.13 19.77
C LYS A 628 -5.13 -14.51 20.30
N LEU A 629 -5.56 -15.55 19.59
CA LEU A 629 -5.11 -16.93 19.77
C LEU A 629 -4.60 -17.45 18.42
N GLY A 630 -3.33 -17.79 18.34
CA GLY A 630 -2.68 -18.25 17.13
C GLY A 630 -2.15 -19.68 17.28
N LEU A 631 -2.30 -20.49 16.24
CA LEU A 631 -1.75 -21.83 16.13
C LEU A 631 -0.98 -21.93 14.81
N THR A 632 0.27 -22.37 14.88
CA THR A 632 1.09 -22.70 13.70
C THR A 632 1.55 -24.15 13.81
N LEU A 633 1.31 -24.93 12.76
CA LEU A 633 1.69 -26.34 12.67
C LEU A 633 2.59 -26.57 11.45
N LYS A 634 3.74 -27.18 11.68
CA LYS A 634 4.67 -27.67 10.62
C LYS A 634 4.79 -29.20 10.77
N PRO A 635 3.84 -29.99 10.21
CA PRO A 635 3.73 -31.40 10.49
C PRO A 635 4.92 -32.23 10.01
N TRP A 636 5.68 -31.76 9.03
CA TRP A 636 6.83 -32.46 8.46
C TRP A 636 8.04 -31.53 8.36
N ARG A 637 9.17 -31.94 8.93
CA ARG A 637 10.43 -31.17 8.88
C ARG A 637 11.03 -31.10 7.48
N GLU A 638 10.80 -32.11 6.63
CA GLU A 638 11.37 -32.21 5.30
C GLU A 638 10.51 -31.59 4.20
N ARG A 639 9.24 -31.32 4.50
CA ARG A 639 8.27 -30.75 3.55
C ARG A 639 7.89 -29.36 4.03
N ASP A 640 7.98 -28.41 3.13
CA ASP A 640 7.59 -27.02 3.40
C ASP A 640 6.04 -26.90 3.35
N ILE A 641 5.39 -27.45 4.38
CA ILE A 641 3.94 -27.35 4.62
C ILE A 641 3.75 -26.66 5.96
N ASN A 642 3.04 -25.55 5.92
CA ASN A 642 2.69 -24.75 7.10
C ASN A 642 1.18 -24.56 7.18
N LEU A 643 0.59 -24.92 8.31
CA LEU A 643 -0.81 -24.72 8.65
C LEU A 643 -0.87 -23.63 9.73
N THR A 644 -1.72 -22.64 9.54
CA THR A 644 -1.93 -21.55 10.51
C THR A 644 -3.41 -21.43 10.82
N ALA A 645 -3.74 -21.11 12.07
CA ALA A 645 -5.08 -20.73 12.49
C ALA A 645 -4.97 -19.60 13.54
N ASN A 646 -5.62 -18.48 13.29
CA ASN A 646 -5.61 -17.33 14.18
C ASN A 646 -7.04 -16.89 14.45
N TYR A 647 -7.39 -16.86 15.73
CA TYR A 647 -8.64 -16.26 16.20
C TYR A 647 -8.33 -14.88 16.77
N TYR A 648 -9.14 -13.88 16.36
CA TYR A 648 -9.07 -12.52 16.85
C TYR A 648 -10.44 -12.09 17.38
N ARG A 649 -10.44 -11.41 18.52
CA ARG A 649 -11.56 -10.64 19.01
C ARG A 649 -11.10 -9.23 19.29
N ILE A 650 -11.77 -8.26 18.67
CA ILE A 650 -11.46 -6.84 18.73
C ILE A 650 -12.72 -6.12 19.17
N ASN A 651 -12.66 -5.46 20.30
CA ASN A 651 -13.65 -4.50 20.77
C ASN A 651 -13.00 -3.13 20.75
N THR A 652 -13.69 -2.13 20.23
CA THR A 652 -13.20 -0.74 20.27
C THR A 652 -14.32 0.14 20.80
N ASP A 653 -14.04 0.87 21.84
CA ASP A 653 -14.90 1.92 22.37
C ASP A 653 -14.54 3.24 21.68
N ASP A 654 -15.51 4.06 21.39
CA ASP A 654 -15.39 5.31 20.64
C ASP A 654 -14.65 5.21 19.29
N PRO A 655 -14.86 4.15 18.46
CA PRO A 655 -14.11 3.95 17.23
C PRO A 655 -14.31 5.11 16.26
N ILE A 656 -13.20 5.66 15.76
CA ILE A 656 -13.22 6.71 14.74
C ILE A 656 -13.50 6.08 13.38
N ALA A 657 -14.58 6.51 12.73
CA ALA A 657 -15.01 5.96 11.46
C ALA A 657 -15.38 7.04 10.43
N SER A 658 -15.26 6.68 9.14
CA SER A 658 -15.90 7.46 8.08
C SER A 658 -17.42 7.45 8.28
N PHE A 659 -18.07 8.56 7.92
CA PHE A 659 -19.53 8.65 8.08
C PHE A 659 -20.24 7.54 7.29
N PRO A 660 -21.19 6.83 7.90
CA PRO A 660 -21.81 5.66 7.29
C PRO A 660 -22.81 6.03 6.19
N THR A 661 -23.27 5.02 5.47
CA THR A 661 -24.32 5.16 4.45
C THR A 661 -25.66 5.60 5.06
N PRO A 662 -26.49 6.37 4.35
CA PRO A 662 -27.77 6.90 4.83
C PRO A 662 -28.84 5.81 4.91
N THR A 663 -28.76 4.96 5.93
CA THR A 663 -29.87 4.08 6.32
C THR A 663 -30.81 4.82 7.27
N ALA A 664 -32.04 4.35 7.41
CA ALA A 664 -33.01 4.97 8.31
C ALA A 664 -32.51 5.05 9.77
N ALA A 665 -31.75 4.03 10.22
CA ALA A 665 -31.16 4.03 11.56
C ALA A 665 -30.06 5.09 11.72
N ILE A 666 -29.22 5.28 10.70
CA ILE A 666 -28.17 6.29 10.70
C ILE A 666 -28.73 7.70 10.60
N GLU A 667 -29.74 7.90 9.75
CA GLU A 667 -30.40 9.20 9.62
C GLU A 667 -31.14 9.59 10.92
N ALA A 668 -31.80 8.63 11.59
CA ALA A 668 -32.41 8.87 12.89
C ALA A 668 -31.39 9.18 13.99
N ALA A 669 -30.19 8.56 13.95
CA ALA A 669 -29.14 8.82 14.92
C ALA A 669 -28.39 10.14 14.69
N PHE A 670 -28.32 10.62 13.44
CA PHE A 670 -27.58 11.83 13.04
C PHE A 670 -28.41 12.73 12.13
N PRO A 671 -29.55 13.24 12.57
CA PRO A 671 -30.48 13.98 11.70
C PRO A 671 -29.86 15.24 11.08
N ASP A 672 -28.98 15.92 11.81
CA ASP A 672 -28.31 17.14 11.34
C ASP A 672 -27.33 16.94 10.17
N ARG A 673 -26.99 15.70 9.89
CA ARG A 673 -26.09 15.34 8.79
C ARG A 673 -26.79 15.22 7.44
N PHE A 674 -28.12 15.19 7.44
CA PHE A 674 -28.93 14.98 6.24
C PHE A 674 -29.82 16.19 5.98
N SER A 675 -30.04 16.51 4.71
CA SER A 675 -31.12 17.40 4.34
C SER A 675 -31.92 16.82 3.18
N ARG A 676 -33.26 16.91 3.33
CA ARG A 676 -34.23 16.46 2.36
C ARG A 676 -35.14 17.61 1.91
N ASP A 677 -35.69 17.51 0.72
CA ASP A 677 -36.71 18.47 0.25
C ASP A 677 -38.10 18.12 0.80
N ALA A 678 -39.11 18.94 0.45
CA ALA A 678 -40.50 18.73 0.86
C ALA A 678 -41.13 17.43 0.27
N ALA A 679 -40.50 16.85 -0.75
CA ALA A 679 -40.91 15.55 -1.34
C ALA A 679 -40.04 14.39 -0.80
N ASP A 680 -39.29 14.64 0.29
CA ASP A 680 -38.44 13.69 0.97
C ASP A 680 -37.26 13.17 0.11
N ASN A 681 -36.87 13.90 -0.96
CA ASN A 681 -35.66 13.57 -1.72
C ASN A 681 -34.42 14.02 -0.96
N LEU A 682 -33.42 13.14 -0.92
CA LEU A 682 -32.15 13.44 -0.29
C LEU A 682 -31.35 14.45 -1.14
N LEU A 683 -31.04 15.61 -0.57
CA LEU A 683 -30.35 16.72 -1.24
C LEU A 683 -28.89 16.84 -0.83
N ARG A 684 -28.60 16.63 0.46
CA ARG A 684 -27.25 16.84 1.01
C ARG A 684 -26.94 15.80 2.08
N VAL A 685 -25.69 15.35 2.09
CA VAL A 685 -25.13 14.50 3.16
C VAL A 685 -23.83 15.09 3.64
N ASP A 686 -23.70 15.28 4.94
CA ASP A 686 -22.44 15.63 5.60
C ASP A 686 -21.72 14.34 6.02
N SER A 687 -20.72 13.95 5.24
CA SER A 687 -19.97 12.70 5.37
C SER A 687 -18.65 12.85 6.15
N ARG A 688 -18.51 13.90 6.99
CA ARG A 688 -17.33 14.06 7.83
C ARG A 688 -17.26 12.96 8.89
N PRO A 689 -16.06 12.52 9.31
CA PRO A 689 -15.87 11.38 10.22
C PRO A 689 -16.58 11.60 11.58
N ILE A 690 -16.89 10.50 12.26
CA ILE A 690 -17.56 10.46 13.57
C ILE A 690 -16.91 9.39 14.46
N ASN A 691 -17.17 9.46 15.78
CA ASN A 691 -17.02 8.31 16.66
C ASN A 691 -18.36 7.58 16.76
N PHE A 692 -18.33 6.24 16.66
CA PHE A 692 -19.42 5.40 17.13
C PHE A 692 -19.22 5.09 18.61
N ALA A 693 -20.24 4.62 19.32
CA ALA A 693 -20.06 4.26 20.71
C ALA A 693 -19.21 3.01 20.88
N GLN A 694 -19.38 1.98 20.04
CA GLN A 694 -18.58 0.75 20.15
C GLN A 694 -18.61 -0.04 18.85
N THR A 695 -17.51 -0.76 18.59
CA THR A 695 -17.47 -1.82 17.57
C THR A 695 -17.00 -3.13 18.20
N GLU A 696 -17.63 -4.24 17.80
CA GLU A 696 -17.22 -5.61 18.16
C GLU A 696 -16.99 -6.41 16.89
N ARG A 697 -15.77 -6.96 16.74
CA ARG A 697 -15.44 -7.85 15.63
C ARG A 697 -14.72 -9.09 16.13
N SER A 698 -15.18 -10.28 15.71
CA SER A 698 -14.46 -11.53 15.92
C SER A 698 -14.37 -12.35 14.64
N GLN A 699 -13.18 -12.94 14.44
CA GLN A 699 -12.90 -13.71 13.23
C GLN A 699 -11.91 -14.83 13.48
N LEU A 700 -12.06 -15.91 12.72
CA LEU A 700 -11.11 -17.01 12.64
C LEU A 700 -10.51 -17.04 11.22
N ARG A 701 -9.20 -16.84 11.12
CA ARG A 701 -8.46 -16.97 9.85
C ARG A 701 -7.55 -18.19 9.94
N TRP A 702 -7.77 -19.17 9.07
CA TRP A 702 -6.88 -20.32 8.95
C TRP A 702 -6.36 -20.47 7.52
N GLY A 703 -5.19 -21.07 7.37
CA GLY A 703 -4.58 -21.22 6.07
C GLY A 703 -3.59 -22.36 5.98
N ILE A 704 -3.34 -22.77 4.74
CA ILE A 704 -2.39 -23.81 4.36
C ILE A 704 -1.42 -23.23 3.36
N ASN A 705 -0.13 -23.31 3.65
CA ASN A 705 0.93 -22.97 2.71
C ASN A 705 1.72 -24.24 2.37
N PHE A 706 1.96 -24.46 1.08
CA PHE A 706 2.75 -25.54 0.57
C PHE A 706 3.75 -25.02 -0.46
N SER A 707 5.00 -25.42 -0.34
CA SER A 707 6.04 -25.11 -1.32
C SER A 707 6.93 -26.33 -1.59
N ARG A 708 7.25 -26.57 -2.85
CA ARG A 708 8.10 -27.68 -3.29
C ARG A 708 9.12 -27.23 -4.33
N PRO A 709 10.43 -27.46 -4.09
CA PRO A 709 11.45 -27.21 -5.10
C PRO A 709 11.35 -28.25 -6.23
N ILE A 710 11.58 -27.80 -7.46
CA ILE A 710 11.63 -28.62 -8.67
C ILE A 710 12.99 -28.42 -9.32
N LYS A 711 13.70 -29.51 -9.67
CA LYS A 711 14.99 -29.40 -10.36
C LYS A 711 14.80 -28.82 -11.76
N SER A 712 15.46 -27.71 -12.04
CA SER A 712 15.48 -27.11 -13.37
C SER A 712 16.36 -27.89 -14.36
N LYS A 713 16.18 -27.64 -15.67
CA LYS A 713 17.06 -28.21 -16.71
C LYS A 713 18.52 -27.89 -16.43
N ILE A 714 18.81 -26.64 -16.09
CA ILE A 714 20.17 -26.19 -15.77
C ILE A 714 20.77 -26.93 -14.56
N GLN A 715 19.96 -27.17 -13.51
CA GLN A 715 20.41 -27.93 -12.35
C GLN A 715 20.74 -29.36 -12.72
N LYS A 716 19.87 -30.02 -13.51
CA LYS A 716 20.12 -31.39 -13.98
C LYS A 716 21.38 -31.46 -14.84
N GLU A 717 21.57 -30.52 -15.75
CA GLU A 717 22.78 -30.46 -16.60
C GLU A 717 24.04 -30.19 -15.76
N LEU A 718 23.95 -29.30 -14.74
CA LEU A 718 25.07 -29.04 -13.85
C LEU A 718 25.39 -30.24 -12.94
N GLU A 719 24.37 -30.98 -12.47
CA GLU A 719 24.57 -32.21 -11.74
C GLU A 719 25.25 -33.29 -12.64
N ALA A 720 24.80 -33.42 -13.88
CA ALA A 720 25.42 -34.33 -14.88
C ALA A 720 26.87 -33.92 -15.19
N PHE A 721 27.16 -32.62 -15.35
CA PHE A 721 28.51 -32.11 -15.53
C PHE A 721 29.41 -32.40 -14.30
N ARG A 722 28.89 -32.18 -13.08
CA ARG A 722 29.60 -32.48 -11.82
C ARG A 722 29.86 -33.99 -11.64
N ALA A 723 28.96 -34.79 -12.14
CA ALA A 723 29.07 -36.24 -12.15
C ALA A 723 29.96 -36.76 -13.31
N GLY A 724 30.47 -35.88 -14.16
CA GLY A 724 31.30 -36.29 -15.35
C GLY A 724 30.49 -36.89 -16.49
N THR A 725 29.15 -36.87 -16.41
CA THR A 725 28.26 -37.55 -17.40
C THR A 725 27.65 -36.60 -18.43
N GLY A 726 27.96 -35.30 -18.36
CA GLY A 726 27.37 -34.29 -19.26
C GLY A 726 28.33 -33.14 -19.55
N PRO A 727 28.10 -32.35 -20.64
CA PRO A 727 28.89 -31.19 -20.98
C PRO A 727 28.67 -30.03 -19.98
N ASN A 728 29.64 -29.12 -19.91
CA ASN A 728 29.51 -27.89 -19.11
C ASN A 728 28.36 -27.02 -19.67
N PRO A 729 27.25 -26.82 -18.91
CA PRO A 729 26.14 -26.01 -19.39
C PRO A 729 26.47 -24.54 -19.63
N PHE A 730 27.62 -24.05 -19.13
CA PHE A 730 28.06 -22.66 -19.30
C PHE A 730 29.20 -22.52 -20.33
N ALA A 731 29.57 -23.58 -21.06
CA ALA A 731 30.58 -23.52 -22.09
C ALA A 731 30.22 -22.49 -23.18
N GLY A 732 31.19 -21.67 -23.60
CA GLY A 732 30.99 -20.63 -24.61
C GLY A 732 30.28 -19.34 -24.14
N MET A 733 29.96 -19.19 -22.84
CA MET A 733 29.39 -17.94 -22.33
C MET A 733 30.48 -17.00 -21.78
N ASN A 734 30.55 -15.78 -22.31
CA ASN A 734 31.36 -14.71 -21.76
C ASN A 734 30.64 -14.07 -20.56
N PHE A 735 31.21 -14.19 -19.37
CA PHE A 735 30.77 -13.51 -18.17
C PHE A 735 31.60 -12.24 -17.97
N PRO A 736 31.02 -11.03 -18.02
CA PRO A 736 31.73 -9.81 -17.68
C PRO A 736 32.26 -9.88 -16.24
N GLY A 737 33.54 -9.81 -16.02
CA GLY A 737 34.16 -9.82 -14.68
C GLY A 737 35.16 -10.95 -14.41
N ARG A 738 35.38 -11.89 -15.32
CA ARG A 738 36.53 -12.79 -15.29
C ARG A 738 37.60 -12.21 -16.20
N GLY A 739 38.56 -11.48 -15.65
CA GLY A 739 39.81 -11.12 -16.33
C GLY A 739 40.52 -12.39 -16.78
N GLY A 740 40.74 -12.48 -18.07
CA GLY A 740 41.34 -13.63 -18.71
C GLY A 740 42.78 -13.87 -18.27
N GLY A 741 42.98 -15.00 -17.64
CA GLY A 741 44.23 -15.68 -17.66
C GLY A 741 44.14 -16.66 -18.83
N GLN A 742 44.58 -16.24 -20.01
CA GLN A 742 44.83 -17.15 -21.13
C GLN A 742 45.97 -18.06 -20.72
N ARG A 743 45.68 -19.30 -20.39
CA ARG A 743 46.65 -20.42 -20.59
C ARG A 743 46.31 -20.99 -21.94
N GLY A 744 47.24 -20.75 -22.90
CA GLY A 744 47.17 -21.35 -24.20
C GLY A 744 47.23 -22.87 -24.08
N GLU A 745 46.26 -23.54 -24.69
CA GLU A 745 46.38 -24.95 -25.06
C GLU A 745 47.28 -25.06 -26.27
N GLY A 746 48.53 -25.50 -26.02
CA GLY A 746 49.44 -25.94 -27.04
C GLY A 746 49.05 -27.33 -27.49
N GLN A 747 48.59 -27.46 -28.72
CA GLN A 747 48.44 -28.71 -29.45
C GLN A 747 49.85 -29.28 -29.75
N GLY A 748 50.14 -30.46 -29.23
CA GLY A 748 51.38 -31.21 -29.54
C GLY A 748 51.31 -31.93 -30.84
N GLY A 749 52.39 -32.01 -31.53
CA GLY A 749 52.59 -32.86 -32.69
C GLY A 749 54.08 -32.86 -33.16
N GLY A 750 54.85 -33.91 -32.83
CA GLY A 750 55.71 -34.61 -33.72
C GLY A 750 57.17 -34.18 -33.87
N GLN A 751 58.10 -35.05 -33.40
CA GLN A 751 59.34 -35.56 -34.00
C GLN A 751 60.61 -34.73 -34.04
N GLY A 752 61.67 -35.36 -33.53
CA GLY A 752 63.05 -35.34 -34.09
C GLY A 752 64.11 -34.66 -33.25
N ALA A 753 64.97 -35.50 -32.73
CA ALA A 753 66.25 -35.27 -32.09
C ALA A 753 67.29 -34.55 -32.96
N PRO A 754 68.59 -34.39 -32.59
CA PRO A 754 69.25 -34.16 -31.28
C PRO A 754 70.40 -33.08 -31.39
N GLY A 755 70.98 -32.61 -30.30
CA GLY A 755 72.23 -32.02 -30.33
C GLY A 755 72.69 -31.01 -29.30
N ALA A 756 73.54 -31.44 -28.43
CA ALA A 756 74.75 -30.81 -27.89
C ALA A 756 74.70 -29.68 -26.85
N ALA A 757 75.03 -29.99 -25.62
CA ALA A 757 76.20 -29.65 -24.88
C ALA A 757 76.31 -28.31 -24.15
N ALA A 758 76.82 -28.44 -22.94
CA ALA A 758 77.58 -27.61 -22.04
C ALA A 758 76.77 -26.77 -21.02
N GLY A 759 76.98 -26.78 -19.74
CA GLY A 759 78.02 -27.32 -18.88
C GLY A 759 77.94 -26.66 -17.52
N GLY A 760 77.80 -27.41 -16.45
CA GLY A 760 78.08 -27.47 -15.13
C GLY A 760 78.26 -26.20 -14.26
N PRO A 761 78.61 -26.25 -12.94
CA PRO A 761 78.45 -27.35 -12.00
C PRO A 761 77.94 -26.92 -10.57
N GLY A 762 77.39 -27.72 -9.80
CA GLY A 762 77.89 -28.36 -8.59
C GLY A 762 77.56 -27.75 -7.22
N GLY A 763 77.08 -28.60 -6.37
CA GLY A 763 77.14 -28.40 -4.93
C GLY A 763 76.21 -29.30 -4.13
N PRO A 764 76.58 -29.90 -3.07
CA PRO A 764 76.21 -31.26 -2.73
C PRO A 764 75.15 -31.39 -1.59
N GLY A 765 74.71 -32.59 -1.48
CA GLY A 765 73.65 -33.22 -0.71
C GLY A 765 73.89 -33.36 0.79
N GLY A 766 72.83 -33.78 1.43
CA GLY A 766 72.67 -34.25 2.82
C GLY A 766 71.53 -35.27 2.93
N PRO A 767 71.67 -36.27 3.76
CA PRO A 767 71.08 -37.57 3.64
C PRO A 767 69.71 -37.75 4.38
N GLY A 768 69.03 -38.81 4.02
CA GLY A 768 67.67 -39.18 4.39
C GLY A 768 67.52 -39.79 5.82
N GLY A 769 66.31 -39.91 6.23
CA GLY A 769 65.80 -40.64 7.35
C GLY A 769 64.43 -41.33 7.04
N PRO A 770 64.17 -42.44 7.67
CA PRO A 770 63.22 -43.45 7.17
C PRO A 770 61.79 -43.30 7.58
N GLY A 771 60.91 -44.00 6.87
CA GLY A 771 59.46 -43.95 6.87
C GLY A 771 58.75 -44.54 8.08
N GLY A 772 57.45 -44.10 8.25
CA GLY A 772 56.41 -44.60 9.13
C GLY A 772 55.10 -44.77 8.40
N PRO A 773 54.25 -45.70 8.82
CA PRO A 773 53.20 -46.28 7.98
C PRO A 773 51.88 -45.48 7.96
N GLY A 774 51.10 -45.68 6.90
CA GLY A 774 49.89 -44.95 6.49
C GLY A 774 48.68 -45.06 7.38
N GLY A 775 47.90 -43.99 7.35
CA GLY A 775 46.51 -43.86 7.82
C GLY A 775 45.57 -43.48 6.69
N PRO A 776 44.30 -43.88 6.71
CA PRO A 776 43.41 -43.82 5.56
C PRO A 776 42.89 -42.46 5.21
N GLY A 777 42.68 -42.25 3.92
CA GLY A 777 42.37 -41.01 3.28
C GLY A 777 41.00 -40.39 3.62
N GLY A 778 41.00 -39.11 3.94
CA GLY A 778 39.82 -38.24 3.97
C GLY A 778 39.61 -37.54 2.63
N PRO A 779 38.37 -37.32 2.19
CA PRO A 779 38.13 -36.72 0.89
C PRO A 779 38.44 -35.22 0.89
N GLY A 780 39.24 -34.84 -0.05
CA GLY A 780 39.74 -33.50 -0.26
C GLY A 780 38.65 -32.50 -0.62
N GLY A 781 38.51 -31.50 0.23
CA GLY A 781 37.72 -30.29 0.00
C GLY A 781 38.45 -29.30 -0.86
N GLY A 782 38.23 -29.36 -2.15
CA GLY A 782 38.70 -28.34 -3.11
C GLY A 782 37.89 -27.05 -2.95
N GLY A 783 38.46 -26.07 -2.30
CA GLY A 783 37.89 -24.73 -2.17
C GLY A 783 37.94 -23.97 -3.48
N PHE A 784 36.77 -23.75 -4.09
CA PHE A 784 36.64 -22.75 -5.15
C PHE A 784 36.29 -21.39 -4.55
N ARG A 785 37.23 -20.52 -4.31
CA ARG A 785 37.09 -19.08 -4.19
C ARG A 785 37.06 -18.47 -5.57
N GLY A 786 35.92 -17.92 -6.00
CA GLY A 786 35.81 -17.17 -7.27
C GLY A 786 34.48 -16.50 -7.47
N GLY A 787 34.44 -15.19 -7.37
CA GLY A 787 33.68 -14.20 -8.13
C GLY A 787 32.18 -14.36 -8.30
N GLY A 788 31.44 -13.39 -7.82
CA GLY A 788 29.96 -13.23 -8.02
C GLY A 788 29.57 -13.28 -9.51
N GLY A 789 28.91 -14.35 -9.87
CA GLY A 789 28.25 -14.58 -11.13
C GLY A 789 27.18 -15.62 -10.88
N PHE A 790 26.00 -15.49 -11.48
CA PHE A 790 24.86 -16.38 -11.45
C PHE A 790 25.17 -17.82 -10.98
N GLY A 791 24.99 -18.14 -9.68
CA GLY A 791 25.14 -19.51 -9.23
C GLY A 791 25.85 -19.75 -7.91
N GLY A 792 25.99 -18.78 -7.03
CA GLY A 792 26.72 -18.93 -5.78
C GLY A 792 25.81 -19.04 -4.53
N GLY A 793 24.96 -20.04 -4.47
CA GLY A 793 24.20 -20.45 -3.28
C GLY A 793 23.74 -21.88 -3.46
N ARG A 794 23.89 -22.71 -2.46
CA ARG A 794 23.27 -24.06 -2.44
C ARG A 794 21.76 -23.92 -2.66
N GLY A 795 21.29 -24.09 -3.92
CA GLY A 795 19.86 -24.01 -4.30
C GLY A 795 19.51 -23.00 -5.40
N GLY A 796 20.46 -22.25 -5.97
CA GLY A 796 20.15 -21.19 -6.93
C GLY A 796 19.94 -21.69 -8.36
N GLY A 797 18.71 -21.97 -8.79
CA GLY A 797 18.38 -22.27 -10.20
C GLY A 797 17.24 -23.27 -10.40
N GLY A 798 16.63 -23.76 -9.33
CA GLY A 798 15.49 -24.70 -9.40
C GLY A 798 14.18 -24.01 -9.72
N GLY A 799 13.26 -24.76 -10.34
CA GLY A 799 11.86 -24.39 -10.39
C GLY A 799 11.18 -24.52 -9.02
N ARG A 800 9.96 -24.03 -8.92
CA ARG A 800 9.16 -24.07 -7.69
C ARG A 800 7.69 -24.31 -8.00
N MET A 801 7.04 -25.08 -7.16
CA MET A 801 5.60 -25.19 -7.10
C MET A 801 5.14 -24.69 -5.74
N GLN A 802 4.18 -23.79 -5.71
CA GLN A 802 3.65 -23.16 -4.52
C GLN A 802 2.12 -23.22 -4.54
N PHE A 803 1.54 -23.41 -3.38
CA PHE A 803 0.11 -23.36 -3.18
C PHE A 803 -0.16 -22.74 -1.80
N ALA A 804 -1.09 -21.79 -1.73
CA ALA A 804 -1.58 -21.22 -0.50
C ALA A 804 -3.10 -21.07 -0.56
N LEU A 805 -3.75 -21.39 0.54
CA LEU A 805 -5.19 -21.21 0.76
C LEU A 805 -5.38 -20.58 2.12
N TYR A 806 -6.15 -19.51 2.17
CA TYR A 806 -6.58 -18.85 3.40
C TYR A 806 -8.10 -18.73 3.41
N HIS A 807 -8.69 -19.04 4.55
CA HIS A 807 -10.11 -18.82 4.80
C HIS A 807 -10.28 -17.94 6.03
N THR A 808 -10.99 -16.84 5.86
CA THR A 808 -11.42 -15.96 6.94
C THR A 808 -12.91 -16.18 7.19
N TRP A 809 -13.24 -16.55 8.43
CA TRP A 809 -14.60 -16.69 8.91
C TRP A 809 -14.88 -15.61 9.93
N THR A 810 -15.73 -14.64 9.57
CA THR A 810 -16.21 -13.59 10.47
C THR A 810 -17.36 -14.13 11.31
N LEU A 811 -17.16 -14.16 12.62
CA LEU A 811 -18.10 -14.73 13.60
C LEU A 811 -19.06 -13.66 14.12
N ALA A 812 -18.56 -12.45 14.40
CA ALA A 812 -19.33 -11.29 14.78
C ALA A 812 -18.74 -10.03 14.12
N ASP A 813 -19.60 -9.08 13.74
CA ASP A 813 -19.23 -7.74 13.28
C ASP A 813 -20.41 -6.80 13.57
N ARG A 814 -20.29 -6.04 14.66
CA ARG A 814 -21.35 -5.19 15.19
C ARG A 814 -20.86 -3.77 15.45
N VAL A 815 -21.74 -2.82 15.30
CA VAL A 815 -21.49 -1.41 15.57
C VAL A 815 -22.63 -0.84 16.39
N THR A 816 -22.32 -0.38 17.60
CA THR A 816 -23.24 0.44 18.40
C THR A 816 -23.05 1.90 17.97
N VAL A 817 -24.09 2.49 17.41
CA VAL A 817 -24.00 3.81 16.75
C VAL A 817 -23.81 4.94 17.76
N ALA A 818 -24.51 4.90 18.88
CA ALA A 818 -24.42 5.85 19.99
C ALA A 818 -24.81 5.13 21.28
N ASP A 819 -24.50 5.71 22.44
CA ASP A 819 -24.87 5.17 23.75
C ASP A 819 -26.38 5.03 23.86
N GLY A 820 -26.84 3.80 24.14
CA GLY A 820 -28.28 3.48 24.13
C GLY A 820 -28.97 3.53 22.77
N GLY A 821 -28.20 3.79 21.71
CA GLY A 821 -28.68 3.85 20.33
C GLY A 821 -28.77 2.49 19.65
N PRO A 822 -29.04 2.48 18.33
CA PRO A 822 -29.18 1.23 17.57
C PRO A 822 -27.85 0.48 17.47
N VAL A 823 -27.93 -0.86 17.51
CA VAL A 823 -26.81 -1.76 17.22
C VAL A 823 -26.99 -2.32 15.82
N LEU A 824 -26.02 -2.03 14.95
CA LEU A 824 -25.95 -2.54 13.58
C LEU A 824 -25.23 -3.89 13.58
N ASP A 825 -25.87 -4.96 13.10
CA ASP A 825 -25.24 -6.27 12.87
C ASP A 825 -24.89 -6.41 11.38
N LEU A 826 -23.62 -6.14 11.04
CA LEU A 826 -23.12 -6.11 9.66
C LEU A 826 -23.15 -7.48 8.97
N LEU A 827 -23.35 -8.56 9.73
CA LEU A 827 -23.52 -9.92 9.20
C LEU A 827 -24.99 -10.27 8.94
N ARG A 828 -25.95 -9.44 9.42
CA ARG A 828 -27.36 -9.75 9.40
C ARG A 828 -28.26 -8.70 8.74
N GLY A 829 -27.67 -7.87 7.90
CA GLY A 829 -28.45 -6.95 7.07
C GLY A 829 -28.25 -5.48 7.37
N ASP A 830 -27.29 -5.14 8.21
CA ASP A 830 -26.87 -3.75 8.38
C ASP A 830 -25.57 -3.49 7.59
N ALA A 831 -25.31 -2.24 7.27
CA ALA A 831 -24.10 -1.82 6.57
C ALA A 831 -23.68 -0.42 7.03
N ILE A 832 -22.36 -0.21 7.05
CA ILE A 832 -21.75 1.11 7.25
C ILE A 832 -21.41 1.74 5.91
N GLY A 833 -20.92 0.94 4.95
CA GLY A 833 -20.45 1.42 3.64
C GLY A 833 -21.37 1.02 2.49
N SER A 834 -21.18 1.66 1.34
CA SER A 834 -21.91 1.37 0.10
C SER A 834 -21.58 0.00 -0.52
N SER A 835 -20.55 -0.68 -0.02
CA SER A 835 -20.13 -2.01 -0.52
C SER A 835 -20.96 -3.19 0.01
N GLY A 836 -22.00 -2.93 0.79
CA GLY A 836 -22.84 -3.93 1.44
C GLY A 836 -22.43 -4.23 2.88
N GLY A 837 -23.03 -5.27 3.47
CA GLY A 837 -22.64 -5.77 4.79
C GLY A 837 -21.34 -6.57 4.75
N THR A 838 -20.90 -7.03 5.90
CA THR A 838 -19.67 -7.84 6.01
C THR A 838 -19.89 -9.27 5.52
N SER A 839 -19.04 -9.74 4.62
CA SER A 839 -19.05 -11.12 4.16
C SER A 839 -18.62 -12.07 5.28
N ARG A 840 -19.45 -13.09 5.58
CA ARG A 840 -19.17 -14.07 6.63
C ARG A 840 -17.99 -14.95 6.30
N HIS A 841 -17.79 -15.29 5.03
CA HIS A 841 -16.71 -16.14 4.56
C HIS A 841 -15.95 -15.46 3.43
N GLN A 842 -14.63 -15.49 3.53
CA GLN A 842 -13.70 -15.03 2.49
C GLN A 842 -12.64 -16.11 2.26
N LEU A 843 -12.33 -16.39 1.00
CA LEU A 843 -11.30 -17.36 0.58
C LEU A 843 -10.29 -16.64 -0.29
N GLU A 844 -9.02 -16.86 0.00
CA GLU A 844 -7.88 -16.39 -0.79
C GLU A 844 -7.08 -17.63 -1.23
N VAL A 845 -6.87 -17.80 -2.51
CA VAL A 845 -6.14 -18.93 -3.08
C VAL A 845 -5.00 -18.42 -3.93
N GLN A 846 -3.83 -18.98 -3.77
CA GLN A 846 -2.67 -18.69 -4.61
C GLN A 846 -2.06 -20.00 -5.08
N ALA A 847 -1.78 -20.13 -6.38
CA ALA A 847 -1.08 -21.26 -6.97
C ALA A 847 -0.01 -20.74 -7.92
N GLY A 848 1.20 -21.29 -7.84
CA GLY A 848 2.32 -20.88 -8.67
C GLY A 848 3.15 -22.07 -9.12
N TYR A 849 3.57 -22.05 -10.38
CA TYR A 849 4.54 -22.95 -10.95
C TYR A 849 5.58 -22.16 -11.73
N SER A 850 6.84 -22.38 -11.44
CA SER A 850 7.93 -21.79 -12.22
C SER A 850 9.02 -22.82 -12.48
N ASN A 851 9.58 -22.82 -13.68
CA ASN A 851 10.74 -23.64 -14.04
C ASN A 851 11.48 -23.06 -15.24
N ASN A 852 12.81 -23.11 -15.24
CA ASN A 852 13.67 -22.64 -16.34
C ASN A 852 13.34 -21.19 -16.80
N GLY A 853 13.06 -20.29 -15.87
CA GLY A 853 12.76 -18.89 -16.16
C GLY A 853 11.36 -18.60 -16.68
N VAL A 854 10.50 -19.58 -16.84
CA VAL A 854 9.09 -19.40 -17.19
C VAL A 854 8.24 -19.77 -16.00
N GLY A 855 7.20 -18.99 -15.73
CA GLY A 855 6.28 -19.28 -14.65
C GLY A 855 4.86 -18.84 -14.95
N VAL A 856 3.95 -19.49 -14.26
CA VAL A 856 2.53 -19.17 -14.20
C VAL A 856 2.13 -19.02 -12.74
N ARG A 857 1.33 -18.01 -12.45
CA ARG A 857 0.73 -17.77 -11.15
C ARG A 857 -0.74 -17.49 -11.32
N LEU A 858 -1.53 -18.07 -10.45
CA LEU A 858 -2.95 -17.83 -10.29
C LEU A 858 -3.18 -17.32 -8.87
N SER A 859 -3.93 -16.27 -8.73
CA SER A 859 -4.51 -15.80 -7.46
C SER A 859 -6.02 -15.72 -7.61
N GLY A 860 -6.73 -16.05 -6.56
CA GLY A 860 -8.19 -16.03 -6.56
C GLY A 860 -8.71 -15.58 -5.22
N ASP A 861 -9.70 -14.71 -5.26
CA ASP A 861 -10.40 -14.16 -4.10
C ASP A 861 -11.89 -14.45 -4.24
N TRP A 862 -12.47 -14.99 -3.19
CA TRP A 862 -13.91 -15.21 -3.12
C TRP A 862 -14.46 -14.68 -1.80
N ARG A 863 -15.61 -14.00 -1.90
CA ARG A 863 -16.38 -13.55 -0.74
C ARG A 863 -17.83 -13.99 -0.84
N SER A 864 -18.41 -14.38 0.29
CA SER A 864 -19.82 -14.78 0.36
C SER A 864 -20.75 -13.59 0.13
N ALA A 865 -21.96 -13.90 -0.33
CA ALA A 865 -23.04 -12.92 -0.49
C ALA A 865 -23.39 -12.23 0.83
N THR A 866 -23.84 -10.98 0.74
CA THR A 866 -24.35 -10.19 1.86
C THR A 866 -25.72 -9.59 1.51
N ARG A 867 -26.41 -9.12 2.52
CA ARG A 867 -27.69 -8.43 2.38
C ARG A 867 -27.65 -7.15 3.21
N VAL A 868 -28.26 -6.08 2.72
CA VAL A 868 -28.46 -4.84 3.45
C VAL A 868 -29.96 -4.54 3.48
N ASN A 869 -30.49 -4.36 4.68
CA ASN A 869 -31.86 -3.93 4.87
C ASN A 869 -31.98 -2.44 4.58
N GLY A 870 -32.94 -2.04 3.80
CA GLY A 870 -33.26 -0.65 3.47
C GLY A 870 -34.75 -0.43 3.44
N GLY A 871 -35.18 0.77 3.14
CA GLY A 871 -36.56 1.19 3.14
C GLY A 871 -37.07 1.50 4.55
N THR A 872 -38.39 1.64 4.64
CA THR A 872 -39.11 1.80 5.90
C THR A 872 -39.78 0.49 6.30
N PRO A 873 -40.23 0.32 7.56
CA PRO A 873 -40.99 -0.87 7.95
C PRO A 873 -42.26 -1.09 7.11
N ALA A 874 -42.84 0.00 6.59
CA ALA A 874 -44.04 -0.06 5.73
C ALA A 874 -43.68 -0.40 4.26
N ASN A 875 -42.44 -0.12 3.82
CA ASN A 875 -41.98 -0.41 2.47
C ASN A 875 -40.50 -0.89 2.52
N PRO A 876 -40.26 -2.15 2.88
CA PRO A 876 -38.89 -2.67 3.03
C PRO A 876 -38.21 -2.78 1.67
N GLN A 877 -37.01 -2.19 1.58
CA GLN A 877 -36.15 -2.18 0.39
C GLN A 877 -34.80 -2.83 0.73
N ALA A 878 -34.68 -4.12 0.54
CA ALA A 878 -33.45 -4.83 0.82
C ALA A 878 -32.56 -4.87 -0.42
N LEU A 879 -31.25 -4.67 -0.26
CA LEU A 879 -30.25 -4.90 -1.29
C LEU A 879 -29.55 -6.23 -1.07
N ASN A 880 -29.49 -7.06 -2.09
CA ASN A 880 -28.80 -8.34 -2.08
C ASN A 880 -27.53 -8.22 -2.89
N PHE A 881 -26.37 -8.35 -2.23
CA PHE A 881 -25.07 -8.38 -2.84
C PHE A 881 -24.68 -9.83 -3.10
N GLY A 882 -24.58 -10.23 -4.36
CA GLY A 882 -24.20 -11.59 -4.74
C GLY A 882 -22.79 -11.94 -4.26
N SER A 883 -22.47 -13.23 -4.15
CA SER A 883 -21.08 -13.65 -3.93
C SER A 883 -20.22 -13.23 -5.12
N LEU A 884 -18.95 -12.88 -4.84
CA LEU A 884 -18.00 -12.47 -5.86
C LEU A 884 -16.77 -13.37 -5.80
N ALA A 885 -16.38 -13.93 -6.95
CA ALA A 885 -15.13 -14.66 -7.14
C ALA A 885 -14.34 -14.00 -8.26
N THR A 886 -13.12 -13.56 -7.99
CA THR A 886 -12.19 -13.07 -9.00
C THR A 886 -10.98 -13.98 -9.09
N ILE A 887 -10.45 -14.18 -10.28
CA ILE A 887 -9.24 -14.95 -10.52
C ILE A 887 -8.32 -14.13 -11.39
N ASP A 888 -7.07 -13.96 -10.93
CA ASP A 888 -6.02 -13.28 -11.65
C ASP A 888 -5.00 -14.30 -12.16
N LEU A 889 -4.50 -14.06 -13.37
CA LEU A 889 -3.49 -14.87 -14.02
C LEU A 889 -2.26 -14.02 -14.31
N ARG A 890 -1.09 -14.47 -13.89
CA ARG A 890 0.19 -13.92 -14.30
C ARG A 890 1.06 -14.95 -14.99
N LEU A 891 1.51 -14.64 -16.19
CA LEU A 891 2.50 -15.37 -16.94
C LEU A 891 3.78 -14.54 -16.96
N PHE A 892 4.92 -15.15 -16.71
CA PHE A 892 6.20 -14.44 -16.81
C PHE A 892 7.29 -15.30 -17.42
N ALA A 893 8.22 -14.63 -18.09
CA ALA A 893 9.40 -15.24 -18.70
C ALA A 893 10.64 -14.40 -18.35
N ASP A 894 11.54 -14.96 -17.55
CA ASP A 894 12.89 -14.45 -17.33
C ASP A 894 13.82 -15.06 -18.38
N LEU A 895 14.02 -14.32 -19.46
CA LEU A 895 14.79 -14.77 -20.63
C LEU A 895 16.26 -15.01 -20.29
N GLY A 896 16.76 -14.36 -19.23
CA GLY A 896 18.14 -14.57 -18.75
C GLY A 896 18.40 -15.96 -18.19
N GLN A 897 17.37 -16.69 -17.79
CA GLN A 897 17.48 -18.07 -17.31
C GLN A 897 17.41 -19.12 -18.44
N ARG A 898 17.14 -18.70 -19.67
CA ARG A 898 17.12 -19.55 -20.87
C ARG A 898 18.49 -19.53 -21.52
N LEU A 899 19.39 -20.41 -21.09
CA LEU A 899 20.78 -20.42 -21.56
C LEU A 899 20.90 -20.57 -23.07
N ASP A 900 20.04 -21.36 -23.70
CA ASP A 900 20.02 -21.54 -25.15
C ASP A 900 19.71 -20.22 -25.86
N LEU A 901 18.72 -19.46 -25.34
CA LEU A 901 18.34 -18.16 -25.87
C LEU A 901 19.42 -17.10 -25.62
N VAL A 902 20.06 -17.11 -24.44
CA VAL A 902 21.13 -16.19 -24.08
C VAL A 902 22.37 -16.45 -24.94
N ARG A 903 22.64 -17.71 -25.31
CA ARG A 903 23.74 -18.04 -26.25
C ARG A 903 23.46 -17.50 -27.65
N ALA A 904 22.24 -17.71 -28.17
CA ALA A 904 21.87 -17.24 -29.50
C ALA A 904 21.73 -15.70 -29.54
N HIS A 905 21.22 -15.09 -28.46
CA HIS A 905 20.92 -13.67 -28.37
C HIS A 905 21.39 -13.11 -27.01
N PRO A 906 22.65 -12.74 -26.84
CA PRO A 906 23.20 -12.27 -25.54
C PRO A 906 22.46 -11.05 -24.96
N TRP A 907 21.81 -10.24 -25.79
CA TRP A 907 21.06 -9.06 -25.38
C TRP A 907 19.82 -9.38 -24.57
N VAL A 908 19.25 -10.60 -24.64
CA VAL A 908 18.08 -11.01 -23.84
C VAL A 908 18.42 -11.26 -22.37
N ARG A 909 19.69 -11.32 -22.03
CA ARG A 909 20.14 -11.48 -20.63
C ARG A 909 19.61 -10.32 -19.78
N GLY A 910 18.99 -10.65 -18.63
CA GLY A 910 18.39 -9.67 -17.74
C GLY A 910 17.05 -9.10 -18.22
N THR A 911 16.48 -9.65 -19.33
CA THR A 911 15.16 -9.27 -19.80
C THR A 911 14.10 -10.17 -19.17
N ARG A 912 13.08 -9.56 -18.58
CA ARG A 912 11.87 -10.23 -18.09
C ARG A 912 10.67 -9.64 -18.80
N ILE A 913 9.76 -10.50 -19.20
CA ILE A 913 8.47 -10.15 -19.78
C ILE A 913 7.41 -10.76 -18.87
N SER A 914 6.42 -9.99 -18.49
CA SER A 914 5.25 -10.50 -17.75
C SER A 914 3.95 -10.02 -18.40
N LEU A 915 3.01 -10.94 -18.48
CA LEU A 915 1.64 -10.69 -18.90
C LEU A 915 0.72 -11.05 -17.74
N SER A 916 -0.02 -10.08 -17.25
CA SER A 916 -1.04 -10.32 -16.22
C SER A 916 -2.43 -10.05 -16.79
N VAL A 917 -3.37 -10.86 -16.39
CA VAL A 917 -4.80 -10.68 -16.66
C VAL A 917 -5.49 -10.64 -15.29
N ASP A 918 -5.86 -9.47 -14.85
CA ASP A 918 -6.62 -9.30 -13.61
C ASP A 918 -8.10 -9.56 -13.93
N ASN A 919 -8.82 -10.19 -12.99
CA ASN A 919 -10.22 -10.58 -13.15
C ASN A 919 -10.47 -11.37 -14.46
N LEU A 920 -9.77 -12.50 -14.60
CA LEU A 920 -9.73 -13.31 -15.82
C LEU A 920 -11.11 -13.63 -16.42
N PHE A 921 -12.13 -13.82 -15.59
CA PHE A 921 -13.49 -14.15 -16.01
C PHE A 921 -14.41 -12.93 -16.10
N ASN A 922 -13.88 -11.70 -15.92
CA ASN A 922 -14.64 -10.45 -15.96
C ASN A 922 -15.85 -10.45 -15.00
N GLN A 923 -15.68 -11.03 -13.82
CA GLN A 923 -16.74 -11.08 -12.80
C GLN A 923 -16.90 -9.71 -12.14
N ARG A 924 -18.13 -9.33 -11.91
CA ARG A 924 -18.47 -8.08 -11.22
C ARG A 924 -19.49 -8.34 -10.12
N GLN A 925 -19.46 -7.51 -9.09
CA GLN A 925 -20.44 -7.55 -8.03
C GLN A 925 -21.83 -7.32 -8.63
N ARG A 926 -22.74 -8.26 -8.44
CA ARG A 926 -24.16 -8.10 -8.76
C ARG A 926 -24.88 -7.66 -7.50
N VAL A 927 -25.60 -6.56 -7.60
CA VAL A 927 -26.47 -6.06 -6.53
C VAL A 927 -27.89 -5.98 -7.07
N THR A 928 -28.85 -6.53 -6.33
CA THR A 928 -30.26 -6.46 -6.70
C THR A 928 -31.09 -6.00 -5.51
N ASP A 929 -32.16 -5.28 -5.79
CA ASP A 929 -33.17 -4.92 -4.81
C ASP A 929 -34.13 -6.10 -4.51
N GLY A 930 -35.15 -5.86 -3.70
CA GLY A 930 -36.16 -6.84 -3.33
C GLY A 930 -37.03 -7.35 -4.51
N THR A 931 -37.03 -6.63 -5.64
CA THR A 931 -37.72 -7.02 -6.87
C THR A 931 -36.84 -7.79 -7.85
N GLY A 932 -35.53 -7.91 -7.55
CA GLY A 932 -34.54 -8.52 -8.42
C GLY A 932 -33.95 -7.58 -9.46
N THR A 933 -34.32 -6.28 -9.45
CA THR A 933 -33.74 -5.26 -10.33
C THR A 933 -32.43 -4.72 -9.78
N VAL A 934 -31.56 -4.21 -10.67
CA VAL A 934 -30.27 -3.60 -10.30
C VAL A 934 -30.52 -2.11 -10.07
N PRO A 935 -30.32 -1.59 -8.84
CA PRO A 935 -30.45 -0.17 -8.59
C PRO A 935 -29.41 0.63 -9.40
N ILE A 936 -29.77 1.84 -9.81
CA ILE A 936 -28.93 2.69 -10.68
C ILE A 936 -27.55 2.93 -10.06
N GLY A 937 -27.43 3.18 -8.75
CA GLY A 937 -26.17 3.39 -8.05
C GLY A 937 -25.32 2.13 -7.88
N TYR A 938 -25.88 0.94 -8.18
CA TYR A 938 -25.21 -0.35 -8.02
C TYR A 938 -25.01 -1.11 -9.34
N GLN A 939 -25.06 -0.42 -10.45
CA GLN A 939 -24.77 -1.02 -11.75
C GLN A 939 -23.35 -1.63 -11.74
N PRO A 940 -23.16 -2.84 -12.32
CA PRO A 940 -21.85 -3.51 -12.28
C PRO A 940 -20.70 -2.66 -12.86
N GLY A 941 -20.97 -1.89 -13.93
CA GLY A 941 -20.00 -0.97 -14.52
C GLY A 941 -19.69 0.25 -13.63
N TYR A 942 -20.56 0.57 -12.67
CA TYR A 942 -20.32 1.63 -11.69
C TYR A 942 -19.48 1.12 -10.51
N LEU A 943 -19.75 -0.10 -10.02
CA LEU A 943 -19.05 -0.71 -8.90
C LEU A 943 -17.64 -1.18 -9.27
N ASP A 944 -17.47 -1.74 -10.47
CA ASP A 944 -16.19 -2.13 -11.05
C ASP A 944 -16.12 -1.63 -12.49
N PRO A 945 -15.70 -0.39 -12.70
CA PRO A 945 -15.66 0.21 -14.03
C PRO A 945 -14.71 -0.48 -15.01
N LEU A 946 -13.74 -1.28 -14.59
CA LEU A 946 -12.77 -1.91 -15.50
C LEU A 946 -13.04 -3.37 -15.79
N GLY A 947 -13.53 -4.11 -14.83
CA GLY A 947 -13.65 -5.54 -14.98
C GLY A 947 -12.30 -6.20 -15.30
N ARG A 948 -12.25 -7.03 -16.33
CA ARG A 948 -11.00 -7.68 -16.75
C ARG A 948 -10.03 -6.71 -17.38
N THR A 949 -8.77 -6.72 -16.87
CA THR A 949 -7.67 -5.92 -17.41
C THR A 949 -6.51 -6.78 -17.86
N ILE A 950 -5.79 -6.32 -18.88
CA ILE A 950 -4.55 -6.92 -19.39
C ILE A 950 -3.40 -5.96 -19.11
N ARG A 951 -2.36 -6.47 -18.45
CA ARG A 951 -1.13 -5.73 -18.15
C ARG A 951 0.05 -6.44 -18.79
N LEU A 952 0.83 -5.71 -19.58
CA LEU A 952 2.10 -6.16 -20.14
C LEU A 952 3.22 -5.35 -19.48
N SER A 953 4.23 -6.03 -18.95
CA SER A 953 5.45 -5.42 -18.44
C SER A 953 6.65 -6.00 -19.18
N ILE A 954 7.56 -5.13 -19.60
CA ILE A 954 8.87 -5.49 -20.17
C ILE A 954 9.93 -4.80 -19.35
N ARG A 955 10.74 -5.59 -18.66
CA ARG A 955 11.84 -5.11 -17.82
C ARG A 955 13.17 -5.55 -18.36
N LYS A 956 14.13 -4.61 -18.41
CA LYS A 956 15.53 -4.86 -18.78
C LYS A 956 16.44 -4.52 -17.63
N LEU A 957 17.18 -5.50 -17.16
CA LEU A 957 18.20 -5.36 -16.11
C LEU A 957 19.60 -5.40 -16.74
N PHE A 958 20.38 -4.36 -16.53
CA PHE A 958 21.79 -4.25 -16.90
C PHE A 958 22.66 -4.46 -15.65
N PHE A 959 23.73 -5.27 -15.77
CA PHE A 959 24.60 -5.66 -14.65
C PHE A 959 25.95 -4.94 -14.69
#